data_88e05f5d0c702ead1eaec1baf9f99c33
#
_entry.id   88e05f5d0c702ead1eaec1baf9f99c33
#
_cell.length_a   1.000
_cell.length_b   1.000
_cell.length_c   1.000
_cell.angle_alpha   90.00
_cell.angle_beta   90.00
_cell.angle_gamma   90.00
#
_symmetry.space_group_name_H-M   'P 1'
#
loop_
_entity.id
_entity.type
_entity.pdbx_description
1 polymer ?
#
loop_
_entity_poly.entity_id
_entity_poly.type
_entity_poly.pdbx_seq_one_letter_code
_entity_poly.pdbx_strand_id
1 'polypeptide(L)'
;MFKNANIKDAVYLIDDDSLFGWGGLRTSWDYVGDGEGPDSVRSPEGYWLLNSDKDGEVYVKRDCVKFEGGLLTFEMLCKNISGEGAYIAFGSRTDAFLKLVTKGEALYIEDTKVADFAYGQHYVKLMMDLSASKVKAYIDTKLAGEFDFNKPAFAYDCLRIGYGEKDNGAMGVYFTKLYVNYLANDACLNRYLGKLPDEYSVKCTLGARVKSVKRVPDARPEYTYQSKNKAGSISTVKRPFTKASGNVVLEIMYLLKDANGKIKISLNKGANEVVSVYDEGEELHCYCGCALRKHHKTVWQTLRIYADTDKQTATIYLNGKKTKVVDFECTAKYLDNFKVVYEAAEDSSMMFSDILLWVKPEEPEDYVPAPVVPKKKGDYVVGMNICSLWREGTHTGWDCISPFDDVKPLLGFYDEGLPETSDWEIKWMVEHGIDYELYCWYSAEQREPIKTTHLHHAWVDGHFYAKYADMEKFALLWEAANCQHPKCLDDFKTNLVPYWLDYFFSDDRYMRIDNKAIMSCFGTWCVQNDLGGPENVREGLQYLRDEVKKLGYDDLIVMGCHDDPGHLQQLGFDAHHAYHWGGEGYKLEHNKKSIQDNINRNGVHVVPTVSVGFKNVGWGGSRRPNLSCQDMYNGLKYCIDEVLPTYEQGTWKAKTLHLSTWNEYGEGTYMMPSGLNGFGYLDAVRKAVCVDEPHEDIVPTPSQQARIGYLRPQNRYKLARQKYDERPLPTEEKVVKKITFKTGADIKKWKYTGITNVRIEDGCLCGTATADNPIMELKNFLLDSTEVAYAKIVMANTYGAGDKPCMFRMRTSNKPEKDNYQHGVSSYHLTKPGLEEFTFQLDNQPFFTNDITGIQLIPTPIKDGTFKIESITFYASVPHKTIYGKNGRQLFFGDYLLEIGGEIYIPLDPASGILGTIGYPRHEWLKDERRLLLWNKTSNVEIVLDKAYLTMDGENYTLVRPAFLKDGVPAIALSDIEKIFGVKTEREGNKIYIK
;
A
#
# COMPACT_ATOMS: atom_id res chain seq x y z
N MET A 1 28.55 -7.67 -4.85
CA MET A 1 28.42 -6.28 -5.33
C MET A 1 26.96 -6.09 -5.70
N PHE A 2 26.26 -5.16 -5.07
CA PHE A 2 24.85 -4.89 -5.37
C PHE A 2 24.71 -4.19 -6.73
N LYS A 3 24.98 -4.88 -7.83
CA LYS A 3 24.79 -4.30 -9.15
C LYS A 3 23.35 -3.85 -9.43
N ASN A 4 22.39 -4.28 -8.58
CA ASN A 4 20.97 -4.05 -8.76
C ASN A 4 20.25 -3.56 -7.50
N ALA A 5 20.97 -3.14 -6.46
CA ALA A 5 20.33 -2.59 -5.27
C ALA A 5 19.88 -1.16 -5.56
N ASN A 6 18.59 -0.97 -5.57
CA ASN A 6 17.99 0.33 -5.71
C ASN A 6 18.19 1.11 -4.42
N ILE A 7 18.67 2.32 -4.52
CA ILE A 7 18.98 3.22 -3.42
C ILE A 7 17.77 3.50 -2.53
N LYS A 8 16.59 3.35 -3.09
CA LYS A 8 15.33 3.49 -2.38
C LYS A 8 14.77 2.18 -1.84
N ASP A 9 15.53 1.10 -1.86
CA ASP A 9 15.25 -0.08 -1.05
C ASP A 9 15.40 0.24 0.44
N ALA A 10 14.84 1.38 0.83
CA ALA A 10 14.55 1.68 2.20
C ALA A 10 13.36 0.81 2.60
N VAL A 11 13.65 -0.23 3.31
CA VAL A 11 12.60 -1.01 3.94
C VAL A 11 12.09 -0.21 5.12
N TYR A 12 10.93 0.42 4.94
CA TYR A 12 10.19 1.02 6.04
C TYR A 12 9.61 -0.10 6.88
N LEU A 13 10.22 -0.36 7.99
CA LEU A 13 9.83 -1.47 8.84
C LEU A 13 8.65 -1.11 9.72
N ILE A 14 8.56 0.13 10.15
CA ILE A 14 7.42 0.69 10.87
C ILE A 14 7.29 2.12 10.38
N ASP A 15 6.35 2.36 9.53
CA ASP A 15 5.97 3.71 9.16
C ASP A 15 4.72 4.08 9.92
N ASP A 16 4.89 5.10 10.76
CA ASP A 16 3.81 5.57 11.60
C ASP A 16 2.96 6.65 10.91
N ASP A 17 3.38 7.10 9.72
CA ASP A 17 2.56 7.97 8.89
C ASP A 17 1.33 7.25 8.28
N SER A 18 1.23 5.94 8.49
CA SER A 18 0.02 5.16 8.21
C SER A 18 -1.18 5.51 9.12
N LEU A 19 -1.22 6.70 9.68
CA LEU A 19 -2.11 7.09 10.78
C LEU A 19 -3.52 7.47 10.42
N PHE A 20 -3.86 7.43 9.18
CA PHE A 20 -5.20 7.79 8.77
C PHE A 20 -6.24 6.71 8.98
N GLY A 21 -6.58 6.41 10.21
CA GLY A 21 -7.58 5.40 10.50
C GLY A 21 -7.16 3.97 10.10
N TRP A 22 -6.01 3.84 9.48
CA TRP A 22 -5.41 2.59 9.02
C TRP A 22 -4.49 1.96 10.07
N GLY A 23 -4.66 2.35 11.33
CA GLY A 23 -3.83 2.11 12.50
C GLY A 23 -3.11 0.79 12.57
N GLY A 24 -1.94 0.82 13.14
CA GLY A 24 -1.22 -0.34 13.60
C GLY A 24 -0.10 -0.85 12.70
N LEU A 25 0.66 -1.80 13.22
CA LEU A 25 1.62 -2.61 12.46
C LEU A 25 0.89 -3.40 11.37
N ARG A 26 0.47 -2.75 10.33
CA ARG A 26 -0.15 -3.38 9.17
C ARG A 26 0.84 -4.04 8.27
N THR A 27 2.01 -4.14 8.70
CA THR A 27 3.09 -4.50 7.87
C THR A 27 3.42 -5.96 8.06
N SER A 28 4.06 -6.40 7.22
CA SER A 28 5.02 -7.41 6.95
C SER A 28 5.91 -7.84 8.13
N TRP A 29 5.57 -7.50 9.38
CA TRP A 29 6.23 -8.04 10.56
C TRP A 29 5.49 -9.25 11.09
N ASP A 30 6.21 -10.35 11.24
CA ASP A 30 5.71 -11.52 11.95
C ASP A 30 6.04 -11.38 13.43
N TYR A 31 5.04 -11.51 14.27
CA TYR A 31 5.25 -11.66 15.71
C TYR A 31 5.52 -13.13 16.04
N VAL A 32 6.55 -13.37 16.82
CA VAL A 32 6.91 -14.71 17.31
C VAL A 32 7.06 -14.64 18.82
N GLY A 33 6.25 -15.41 19.53
CA GLY A 33 6.25 -15.50 20.99
C GLY A 33 4.91 -15.93 21.55
N ASP A 34 4.89 -16.21 22.83
CA ASP A 34 3.67 -16.48 23.58
C ASP A 34 3.08 -15.18 24.11
N GLY A 35 1.81 -14.94 23.82
CA GLY A 35 1.10 -13.78 24.35
C GLY A 35 0.41 -12.94 23.29
N GLU A 36 -0.13 -11.83 23.73
CA GLU A 36 -0.75 -10.85 22.83
C GLU A 36 0.36 -10.17 22.01
N GLY A 37 0.17 -10.09 20.69
CA GLY A 37 1.13 -9.46 19.80
C GLY A 37 1.40 -7.98 20.13
N PRO A 38 2.34 -7.33 19.46
CA PRO A 38 2.79 -5.96 19.76
C PRO A 38 1.70 -4.92 19.90
N ASP A 39 0.51 -5.18 19.36
CA ASP A 39 -0.64 -4.26 19.38
C ASP A 39 -1.32 -4.08 20.66
N SER A 40 -1.34 -5.09 21.46
CA SER A 40 -2.00 -4.99 22.75
C SER A 40 -1.31 -3.97 23.65
N VAL A 41 -0.15 -3.46 23.24
CA VAL A 41 0.75 -2.69 24.07
C VAL A 41 1.29 -1.44 23.39
N ARG A 42 0.48 -0.78 22.57
CA ARG A 42 0.86 0.56 22.10
C ARG A 42 0.92 1.50 23.29
N SER A 43 2.10 2.03 23.56
CA SER A 43 2.26 3.00 24.64
C SER A 43 1.48 4.29 24.31
N PRO A 44 1.05 5.06 25.34
CA PRO A 44 0.45 6.39 25.12
C PRO A 44 1.34 7.32 24.28
N GLU A 45 2.63 7.04 24.23
CA GLU A 45 3.62 7.83 23.50
C GLU A 45 3.78 7.36 22.04
N GLY A 46 3.04 6.37 21.60
CA GLY A 46 3.06 5.89 20.20
C GLY A 46 4.09 4.82 19.88
N TYR A 47 4.85 4.32 20.84
CA TYR A 47 5.79 3.22 20.65
C TYR A 47 5.08 1.87 20.66
N TRP A 48 5.60 0.94 19.86
CA TRP A 48 5.28 -0.47 20.00
C TRP A 48 6.09 -1.07 21.13
N LEU A 49 5.41 -1.68 22.08
CA LEU A 49 6.05 -2.35 23.20
C LEU A 49 6.12 -3.84 22.90
N LEU A 50 7.33 -4.37 22.87
CA LEU A 50 7.58 -5.78 22.98
C LEU A 50 7.79 -6.07 24.48
N ASN A 51 6.93 -6.88 25.04
CA ASN A 51 6.97 -7.24 26.46
C ASN A 51 6.92 -8.76 26.58
N SER A 52 7.85 -9.32 27.32
CA SER A 52 7.86 -10.72 27.68
C SER A 52 7.58 -10.87 29.16
N ASP A 53 6.36 -11.27 29.51
CA ASP A 53 5.96 -11.69 30.88
C ASP A 53 5.94 -13.22 31.04
N LYS A 54 6.35 -13.96 30.00
CA LYS A 54 6.42 -15.42 29.97
C LYS A 54 7.82 -15.95 29.67
N ASP A 55 8.03 -17.23 29.94
CA ASP A 55 9.25 -17.92 29.56
C ASP A 55 9.35 -18.06 28.05
N GLY A 56 10.35 -17.49 27.43
CA GLY A 56 10.61 -17.63 25.99
C GLY A 56 11.06 -16.36 25.29
N GLU A 57 11.60 -16.52 24.11
CA GLU A 57 11.99 -15.41 23.24
C GLU A 57 10.76 -14.81 22.58
N VAL A 58 10.63 -13.48 22.67
CA VAL A 58 9.54 -12.71 22.04
C VAL A 58 10.17 -11.73 21.09
N TYR A 59 9.81 -11.77 19.81
CA TYR A 59 10.34 -10.86 18.80
C TYR A 59 9.36 -10.59 17.66
N VAL A 60 9.57 -9.49 17.00
CA VAL A 60 9.06 -9.23 15.66
C VAL A 60 10.18 -9.49 14.67
N LYS A 61 9.88 -10.16 13.59
CA LYS A 61 10.81 -10.39 12.49
C LYS A 61 10.28 -9.85 11.18
N ARG A 62 11.22 -9.46 10.35
CA ARG A 62 10.93 -9.07 8.99
C ARG A 62 11.91 -9.72 8.04
N ASP A 63 11.39 -10.43 7.04
CA ASP A 63 12.19 -10.90 5.92
C ASP A 63 12.54 -9.70 5.04
N CYS A 64 13.76 -9.61 4.65
CA CYS A 64 14.31 -8.57 3.79
C CYS A 64 14.68 -9.14 2.42
N VAL A 65 14.98 -8.27 1.47
CA VAL A 65 15.66 -8.68 0.25
C VAL A 65 16.98 -9.34 0.62
N LYS A 66 17.31 -10.41 -0.05
CA LYS A 66 18.53 -11.18 0.21
C LYS A 66 19.79 -10.39 -0.14
N PHE A 67 20.66 -10.16 0.85
CA PHE A 67 21.94 -9.48 0.69
C PHE A 67 23.10 -10.44 0.87
N GLU A 68 24.03 -10.44 -0.07
CA GLU A 68 25.22 -11.30 -0.03
C GLU A 68 26.52 -10.52 0.19
N GLY A 69 26.48 -9.20 0.15
CA GLY A 69 27.63 -8.33 0.33
C GLY A 69 27.26 -6.84 0.20
N GLY A 70 28.27 -5.96 0.29
CA GLY A 70 28.10 -4.51 0.18
C GLY A 70 27.79 -3.81 1.49
N LEU A 71 27.38 -2.56 1.40
CA LEU A 71 27.08 -1.71 2.54
C LEU A 71 25.57 -1.73 2.82
N LEU A 72 25.22 -1.95 4.09
CA LEU A 72 23.87 -1.97 4.59
C LEU A 72 23.75 -0.97 5.74
N THR A 73 22.83 -0.03 5.65
CA THR A 73 22.55 0.91 6.74
C THR A 73 21.19 0.60 7.35
N PHE A 74 21.19 0.49 8.67
CA PHE A 74 20.01 0.34 9.48
C PHE A 74 19.87 1.55 10.40
N GLU A 75 18.69 2.11 10.47
CA GLU A 75 18.36 3.21 11.38
C GLU A 75 17.06 2.91 12.13
N MET A 76 17.06 3.13 13.42
CA MET A 76 15.93 2.89 14.30
C MET A 76 15.82 3.95 15.39
N LEU A 77 14.63 4.46 15.62
CA LEU A 77 14.29 5.12 16.85
C LEU A 77 13.59 4.14 17.77
N CYS A 78 14.12 3.95 18.96
CA CYS A 78 13.56 3.03 19.96
C CYS A 78 13.50 3.67 21.33
N LYS A 79 12.71 3.08 22.22
CA LYS A 79 12.65 3.45 23.62
C LYS A 79 13.04 2.24 24.47
N ASN A 80 14.17 2.35 25.15
CA ASN A 80 14.53 1.38 26.17
C ASN A 80 13.71 1.67 27.42
N ILE A 81 12.82 0.76 27.79
CA ILE A 81 11.86 0.96 28.88
C ILE A 81 12.31 0.23 30.15
N SER A 82 12.89 -0.94 30.01
CA SER A 82 13.46 -1.69 31.13
C SER A 82 14.30 -2.86 30.61
N GLY A 83 15.23 -3.25 31.40
CA GLY A 83 15.74 -4.60 31.49
C GLY A 83 16.85 -5.01 30.55
N GLU A 84 17.19 -6.25 30.76
CA GLU A 84 18.22 -6.99 30.08
C GLU A 84 17.60 -7.79 28.93
N GLY A 85 18.36 -8.04 27.88
CA GLY A 85 18.00 -8.98 26.83
C GLY A 85 17.18 -8.43 25.66
N ALA A 86 16.90 -7.12 25.62
CA ALA A 86 16.39 -6.53 24.39
C ALA A 86 17.44 -6.62 23.29
N TYR A 87 17.04 -6.98 22.06
CA TYR A 87 18.00 -7.17 21.00
C TYR A 87 17.51 -6.71 19.61
N ILE A 88 18.49 -6.40 18.78
CA ILE A 88 18.35 -6.21 17.34
C ILE A 88 19.27 -7.22 16.67
N ALA A 89 18.75 -8.08 15.82
CA ALA A 89 19.52 -9.14 15.18
C ALA A 89 19.35 -9.14 13.67
N PHE A 90 20.44 -9.28 12.97
CA PHE A 90 20.53 -9.36 11.51
C PHE A 90 21.05 -10.73 11.11
N GLY A 91 20.40 -11.37 10.14
CA GLY A 91 20.81 -12.68 9.70
C GLY A 91 19.84 -13.35 8.76
N SER A 92 19.68 -14.66 8.91
CA SER A 92 18.62 -15.46 8.31
C SER A 92 17.45 -15.59 9.30
N ARG A 93 16.43 -16.35 8.90
CA ARG A 93 15.27 -16.63 9.76
C ARG A 93 15.62 -17.36 11.05
N THR A 94 16.68 -18.16 11.04
CA THR A 94 17.10 -19.00 12.16
C THR A 94 18.35 -18.48 12.86
N ASP A 95 19.28 -17.88 12.11
CA ASP A 95 20.59 -17.51 12.60
C ASP A 95 20.84 -16.01 12.51
N ALA A 96 21.59 -15.45 13.44
CA ALA A 96 22.06 -14.08 13.42
C ALA A 96 23.57 -14.03 13.22
N PHE A 97 24.06 -13.12 12.37
CA PHE A 97 25.49 -12.84 12.24
C PHE A 97 25.90 -11.59 13.03
N LEU A 98 24.96 -10.71 13.30
CA LEU A 98 25.14 -9.53 14.12
C LEU A 98 23.95 -9.40 15.06
N LYS A 99 24.21 -9.38 16.37
CA LYS A 99 23.18 -9.19 17.39
C LYS A 99 23.65 -8.10 18.35
N LEU A 100 22.86 -7.04 18.45
CA LEU A 100 23.01 -6.04 19.49
C LEU A 100 22.08 -6.40 20.63
N VAL A 101 22.58 -6.40 21.86
CA VAL A 101 21.82 -6.82 23.06
C VAL A 101 21.98 -5.80 24.17
N THR A 102 20.90 -5.49 24.85
CA THR A 102 20.96 -4.69 26.09
C THR A 102 21.36 -5.56 27.29
N LYS A 103 22.33 -5.08 28.07
CA LYS A 103 22.70 -5.65 29.38
C LYS A 103 22.71 -4.49 30.39
N GLY A 104 21.68 -4.43 31.24
CA GLY A 104 21.44 -3.27 32.06
C GLY A 104 21.23 -2.00 31.27
N GLU A 105 21.89 -0.92 31.64
CA GLU A 105 21.85 0.37 30.93
C GLU A 105 22.95 0.48 29.86
N ALA A 106 23.33 -0.60 29.21
CA ALA A 106 24.32 -0.57 28.14
C ALA A 106 23.95 -1.50 26.99
N LEU A 107 24.43 -1.13 25.79
CA LEU A 107 24.26 -1.89 24.54
C LEU A 107 25.55 -2.61 24.20
N TYR A 108 25.47 -3.86 23.80
CA TYR A 108 26.59 -4.74 23.47
C TYR A 108 26.44 -5.33 22.08
N ILE A 109 27.56 -5.55 21.41
CA ILE A 109 27.69 -6.49 20.29
C ILE A 109 28.48 -7.68 20.84
N GLU A 110 27.87 -8.85 20.89
CA GLU A 110 28.41 -10.00 21.63
C GLU A 110 28.74 -9.61 23.07
N ASP A 111 30.00 -9.66 23.47
CA ASP A 111 30.47 -9.25 24.80
C ASP A 111 31.15 -7.88 24.84
N THR A 112 31.21 -7.19 23.73
CA THR A 112 31.85 -5.87 23.63
C THR A 112 30.81 -4.76 23.84
N LYS A 113 31.02 -3.94 24.87
CA LYS A 113 30.17 -2.77 25.11
C LYS A 113 30.28 -1.78 23.99
N VAL A 114 29.12 -1.44 23.39
CA VAL A 114 29.02 -0.46 22.30
C VAL A 114 28.83 0.95 22.87
N ALA A 115 27.85 1.11 23.77
CA ALA A 115 27.53 2.41 24.33
C ALA A 115 26.73 2.27 25.64
N ASP A 116 26.60 3.36 26.39
CA ASP A 116 25.55 3.52 27.37
C ASP A 116 24.19 3.59 26.68
N PHE A 117 23.22 2.89 27.24
CA PHE A 117 21.88 2.76 26.65
C PHE A 117 20.86 2.79 27.80
N ALA A 118 20.81 3.93 28.47
CA ALA A 118 19.95 4.16 29.62
C ALA A 118 18.45 4.07 29.26
N TYR A 119 17.62 3.93 30.23
CA TYR A 119 16.17 3.96 30.01
C TYR A 119 15.75 5.29 29.37
N GLY A 120 15.08 5.22 28.23
CA GLY A 120 14.65 6.38 27.49
C GLY A 120 14.68 6.15 25.98
N GLN A 121 14.49 7.23 25.25
CA GLN A 121 14.49 7.20 23.79
C GLN A 121 15.91 7.25 23.24
N HIS A 122 16.20 6.36 22.29
CA HIS A 122 17.49 6.27 21.61
C HIS A 122 17.34 6.20 20.11
N TYR A 123 18.28 6.81 19.41
CA TYR A 123 18.48 6.61 17.98
C TYR A 123 19.67 5.68 17.76
N VAL A 124 19.41 4.57 17.09
CA VAL A 124 20.43 3.59 16.71
C VAL A 124 20.60 3.62 15.19
N LYS A 125 21.85 3.82 14.75
CA LYS A 125 22.24 3.69 13.35
C LYS A 125 23.41 2.73 13.23
N LEU A 126 23.29 1.76 12.35
CA LEU A 126 24.32 0.78 12.05
C LEU A 126 24.68 0.88 10.58
N MET A 127 25.96 0.96 10.30
CA MET A 127 26.49 0.91 8.93
C MET A 127 27.32 -0.37 8.83
N MET A 128 26.78 -1.36 8.16
CA MET A 128 27.36 -2.70 8.06
C MET A 128 28.04 -2.88 6.70
N ASP A 129 29.33 -3.12 6.69
CA ASP A 129 30.04 -3.63 5.52
C ASP A 129 30.04 -5.15 5.56
N LEU A 130 29.13 -5.75 4.83
CA LEU A 130 28.98 -7.21 4.78
C LEU A 130 30.17 -7.88 4.08
N SER A 131 30.89 -7.16 3.23
CA SER A 131 32.09 -7.66 2.55
C SER A 131 33.31 -7.67 3.45
N ALA A 132 33.45 -6.62 4.28
CA ALA A 132 34.54 -6.49 5.26
C ALA A 132 34.19 -7.12 6.62
N SER A 133 32.95 -7.52 6.86
CA SER A 133 32.44 -8.01 8.15
C SER A 133 32.63 -7.02 9.30
N LYS A 134 32.34 -5.75 9.02
CA LYS A 134 32.50 -4.63 9.96
C LYS A 134 31.20 -3.83 10.10
N VAL A 135 30.96 -3.34 11.31
CA VAL A 135 29.83 -2.46 11.59
C VAL A 135 30.31 -1.21 12.33
N LYS A 136 29.93 -0.05 11.82
CA LYS A 136 30.00 1.22 12.58
C LYS A 136 28.68 1.44 13.27
N ALA A 137 28.69 1.57 14.57
CA ALA A 137 27.52 1.82 15.39
C ALA A 137 27.46 3.28 15.84
N TYR A 138 26.34 3.92 15.64
CA TYR A 138 26.04 5.26 16.12
C TYR A 138 24.87 5.18 17.07
N ILE A 139 25.05 5.71 18.28
CA ILE A 139 23.99 5.78 19.28
C ILE A 139 23.76 7.25 19.61
N ASP A 140 22.52 7.68 19.54
CA ASP A 140 22.13 9.08 19.76
C ASP A 140 22.96 10.06 18.95
N THR A 141 23.25 9.69 17.70
CA THR A 141 24.04 10.43 16.71
C THR A 141 25.56 10.47 16.97
N LYS A 142 26.08 9.80 18.02
CA LYS A 142 27.52 9.68 18.27
C LYS A 142 28.05 8.37 17.72
N LEU A 143 29.18 8.40 17.06
CA LEU A 143 29.92 7.20 16.71
C LEU A 143 30.36 6.51 18.01
N ALA A 144 29.80 5.35 18.28
CA ALA A 144 30.17 4.53 19.42
C ALA A 144 31.44 3.72 19.15
N GLY A 145 31.64 3.28 17.90
CA GLY A 145 32.83 2.56 17.47
C GLY A 145 32.62 1.80 16.16
N GLU A 146 33.68 1.11 15.74
CA GLU A 146 33.68 0.13 14.67
C GLU A 146 33.95 -1.24 15.28
N PHE A 147 33.12 -2.22 14.94
CA PHE A 147 33.15 -3.57 15.51
C PHE A 147 33.21 -4.60 14.40
N ASP A 148 33.89 -5.70 14.65
CA ASP A 148 33.89 -6.85 13.74
C ASP A 148 32.69 -7.76 14.07
N PHE A 149 32.18 -8.46 13.05
CA PHE A 149 31.18 -9.52 13.21
C PHE A 149 31.57 -10.73 12.37
N ASN A 150 31.10 -11.89 12.75
CA ASN A 150 31.38 -13.12 12.01
C ASN A 150 30.67 -13.08 10.65
N LYS A 151 31.43 -13.19 9.56
CA LYS A 151 30.87 -13.27 8.21
C LYS A 151 29.99 -14.50 8.12
N PRO A 152 28.69 -14.34 7.83
CA PRO A 152 27.80 -15.48 7.75
C PRO A 152 28.11 -16.35 6.53
N ALA A 153 27.93 -17.66 6.67
CA ALA A 153 27.91 -18.59 5.56
C ALA A 153 26.62 -18.50 4.73
N PHE A 154 25.67 -17.67 5.15
CA PHE A 154 24.35 -17.49 4.54
C PHE A 154 24.12 -16.00 4.23
N ALA A 155 23.25 -15.75 3.28
CA ALA A 155 22.86 -14.39 2.96
C ALA A 155 21.98 -13.77 4.06
N TYR A 156 22.10 -12.47 4.23
CA TYR A 156 21.20 -11.69 5.07
C TYR A 156 19.83 -11.57 4.38
N ASP A 157 18.78 -12.03 5.04
CA ASP A 157 17.41 -11.93 4.55
C ASP A 157 16.37 -11.73 5.65
N CYS A 158 16.80 -11.52 6.90
CA CYS A 158 15.89 -11.32 8.02
C CYS A 158 16.43 -10.35 9.09
N LEU A 159 15.58 -9.45 9.50
CA LEU A 159 15.78 -8.59 10.69
C LEU A 159 14.84 -9.05 11.79
N ARG A 160 15.37 -9.15 13.01
CA ARG A 160 14.59 -9.45 14.22
C ARG A 160 14.83 -8.40 15.28
N ILE A 161 13.76 -8.01 15.97
CA ILE A 161 13.82 -7.09 17.11
C ILE A 161 12.97 -7.70 18.21
N GLY A 162 13.55 -7.90 19.40
CA GLY A 162 12.84 -8.60 20.44
C GLY A 162 13.58 -8.67 21.78
N TYR A 163 13.15 -9.63 22.56
CA TYR A 163 13.73 -10.02 23.83
C TYR A 163 14.22 -11.45 23.78
N GLY A 164 15.43 -11.68 24.31
CA GLY A 164 15.85 -12.99 24.71
C GLY A 164 15.09 -13.44 25.97
N GLU A 165 15.49 -14.57 26.52
CA GLU A 165 14.84 -15.17 27.70
C GLU A 165 14.63 -14.20 28.86
N LYS A 166 13.45 -14.34 29.45
CA LYS A 166 13.03 -13.99 30.79
C LYS A 166 13.81 -12.94 31.56
N ASP A 167 13.47 -11.70 31.37
CA ASP A 167 13.57 -10.69 32.41
C ASP A 167 12.65 -9.52 32.07
N ASN A 168 11.58 -9.35 32.77
CA ASN A 168 10.72 -8.18 32.91
C ASN A 168 11.07 -6.91 32.05
N GLY A 169 11.68 -7.13 30.91
CA GLY A 169 12.15 -6.09 30.02
C GLY A 169 11.11 -5.71 28.97
N ALA A 170 11.05 -4.44 28.61
CA ALA A 170 10.23 -3.96 27.50
C ALA A 170 11.05 -3.05 26.59
N MET A 171 10.97 -3.28 25.29
CA MET A 171 11.55 -2.40 24.27
C MET A 171 10.43 -1.77 23.44
N GLY A 172 10.39 -0.47 23.42
CA GLY A 172 9.53 0.27 22.53
C GLY A 172 10.19 0.42 21.17
N VAL A 173 9.61 -0.16 20.13
CA VAL A 173 10.03 0.08 18.76
C VAL A 173 9.07 1.09 18.13
N TYR A 174 9.61 2.19 17.65
CA TYR A 174 8.83 3.27 17.15
C TYR A 174 8.96 3.43 15.63
N PHE A 175 10.19 3.35 15.16
CA PHE A 175 10.49 3.61 13.77
C PHE A 175 11.79 2.90 13.36
N THR A 176 11.78 2.30 12.18
CA THR A 176 12.94 1.60 11.65
C THR A 176 13.04 1.80 10.14
N LYS A 177 14.23 2.14 9.66
CA LYS A 177 14.56 2.20 8.24
C LYS A 177 15.80 1.37 7.94
N LEU A 178 15.76 0.63 6.86
CA LEU A 178 16.88 -0.11 6.32
C LEU A 178 17.23 0.45 4.95
N TYR A 179 18.46 0.91 4.77
CA TYR A 179 18.98 1.42 3.52
C TYR A 179 20.10 0.55 3.00
N VAL A 180 20.13 0.39 1.69
CA VAL A 180 21.25 -0.23 0.98
C VAL A 180 21.77 0.76 -0.02
N ASN A 181 22.99 1.24 0.16
CA ASN A 181 23.67 2.06 -0.81
C ASN A 181 25.19 2.09 -0.60
N TYR A 182 25.92 2.59 -1.60
CA TYR A 182 27.38 2.63 -1.57
C TYR A 182 27.96 3.69 -0.63
N LEU A 183 27.24 4.76 -0.40
CA LEU A 183 27.64 5.79 0.54
C LEU A 183 27.05 5.56 1.92
N ALA A 184 26.34 4.47 2.05
CA ALA A 184 25.80 3.97 3.29
C ALA A 184 25.11 5.05 4.12
N ASN A 185 24.44 5.99 3.48
CA ASN A 185 23.77 7.09 4.15
C ASN A 185 24.66 7.87 5.13
N ASP A 186 25.95 7.91 4.89
CA ASP A 186 26.85 8.72 5.71
C ASP A 186 26.36 10.15 5.91
N ALA A 187 25.62 10.66 4.94
CA ALA A 187 25.02 11.99 4.99
C ALA A 187 23.54 12.00 5.37
N CYS A 188 22.94 10.85 5.67
CA CYS A 188 21.52 10.81 6.02
C CYS A 188 21.23 11.69 7.23
N LEU A 189 20.32 12.63 7.03
CA LEU A 189 19.82 13.54 8.05
C LEU A 189 18.31 13.58 7.92
N ASN A 190 17.65 12.74 8.67
CA ASN A 190 16.20 12.62 8.60
C ASN A 190 15.50 13.40 9.73
N ARG A 191 14.19 13.53 9.59
CA ARG A 191 13.31 14.26 10.52
C ARG A 191 13.27 13.73 11.95
N TYR A 192 13.81 12.55 12.20
CA TYR A 192 13.79 11.95 13.54
C TYR A 192 15.05 12.23 14.38
N LEU A 193 16.04 12.90 13.80
CA LEU A 193 17.27 13.25 14.52
C LEU A 193 17.11 14.54 15.31
N GLY A 194 17.21 14.45 16.63
CA GLY A 194 17.11 15.58 17.55
C GLY A 194 18.38 16.48 17.60
N LYS A 195 19.46 16.08 16.94
CA LYS A 195 20.69 16.87 16.77
C LYS A 195 21.43 16.46 15.51
N LEU A 196 22.28 17.34 14.99
CA LEU A 196 23.18 16.98 13.91
C LEU A 196 24.14 15.87 14.36
N PRO A 197 24.34 14.83 13.54
CA PRO A 197 25.38 13.84 13.79
C PRO A 197 26.76 14.48 13.91
N ASP A 198 27.66 13.87 14.68
CA ASP A 198 29.00 14.42 14.98
C ASP A 198 29.88 14.59 13.73
N GLU A 199 29.60 13.86 12.66
CA GLU A 199 30.29 14.01 11.38
C GLU A 199 29.97 15.33 10.65
N TYR A 200 28.88 16.00 11.02
CA TYR A 200 28.57 17.33 10.52
C TYR A 200 29.35 18.37 11.28
N SER A 201 30.02 19.27 10.55
CA SER A 201 30.67 20.42 11.14
C SER A 201 29.83 21.67 10.92
N VAL A 202 29.68 22.46 11.97
CA VAL A 202 28.95 23.73 11.92
C VAL A 202 29.92 24.87 12.20
N LYS A 203 30.00 25.85 11.27
CA LYS A 203 30.72 27.10 11.44
C LYS A 203 29.74 28.26 11.37
N CYS A 204 29.77 29.11 12.37
CA CYS A 204 28.89 30.28 12.42
C CYS A 204 29.75 31.53 12.67
N THR A 205 29.48 32.62 11.96
CA THR A 205 29.97 33.95 12.32
C THR A 205 29.22 34.49 13.53
N LEU A 206 29.71 35.56 14.14
CA LEU A 206 29.04 36.18 15.28
C LEU A 206 27.60 36.55 14.90
N GLY A 207 26.65 36.09 15.71
CA GLY A 207 25.21 36.30 15.48
C GLY A 207 24.48 35.19 14.74
N ALA A 208 25.21 34.19 14.22
CA ALA A 208 24.61 33.00 13.60
C ALA A 208 24.62 31.78 14.53
N ARG A 209 23.64 30.92 14.42
CA ARG A 209 23.59 29.61 15.10
C ARG A 209 22.73 28.60 14.32
N VAL A 210 23.13 27.33 14.40
CA VAL A 210 22.33 26.20 13.90
C VAL A 210 21.85 25.38 15.08
N LYS A 211 20.57 25.02 15.10
CA LYS A 211 19.94 24.21 16.15
C LYS A 211 18.92 23.27 15.57
N SER A 212 18.64 22.16 16.24
CA SER A 212 17.46 21.37 15.98
C SER A 212 16.22 22.05 16.54
N VAL A 213 15.12 21.93 15.84
CA VAL A 213 13.80 22.43 16.27
C VAL A 213 12.82 21.29 16.18
N LYS A 214 12.19 20.98 17.29
CA LYS A 214 11.17 19.95 17.36
C LYS A 214 9.91 20.43 16.63
N ARG A 215 9.54 19.75 15.57
CA ARG A 215 8.34 20.03 14.77
C ARG A 215 7.07 19.51 15.43
N VAL A 216 7.19 18.34 16.07
CA VAL A 216 6.10 17.68 16.76
C VAL A 216 6.47 17.62 18.24
N PRO A 217 5.64 18.17 19.14
CA PRO A 217 5.94 18.14 20.57
C PRO A 217 5.76 16.78 21.23
N ASP A 218 5.02 15.86 20.60
CA ASP A 218 4.57 14.62 21.21
C ASP A 218 5.54 13.44 21.09
N ALA A 219 5.06 12.26 21.39
CA ALA A 219 5.80 11.02 21.53
C ALA A 219 6.62 10.58 20.31
N ARG A 220 6.30 11.13 19.12
CA ARG A 220 7.08 10.98 17.91
C ARG A 220 7.80 12.27 17.57
N PRO A 221 8.98 12.53 18.10
CA PRO A 221 9.67 13.76 17.82
C PRO A 221 10.12 13.80 16.37
N GLU A 222 9.54 14.71 15.63
CA GLU A 222 10.09 15.16 14.35
C GLU A 222 10.88 16.44 14.54
N TYR A 223 12.03 16.51 13.89
CA TYR A 223 12.93 17.64 13.97
C TYR A 223 13.24 18.20 12.61
N THR A 224 13.44 19.51 12.58
CA THR A 224 14.09 20.22 11.49
C THR A 224 15.29 20.94 12.04
N TYR A 225 16.23 21.31 11.20
CA TYR A 225 17.41 22.08 11.59
C TYR A 225 17.22 23.51 11.17
N GLN A 226 17.28 24.41 12.13
CA GLN A 226 17.12 25.85 11.90
C GLN A 226 18.45 26.55 11.96
N SER A 227 18.80 27.24 10.91
CA SER A 227 19.85 28.26 10.89
C SER A 227 19.20 29.59 11.22
N LYS A 228 19.51 30.16 12.39
CA LYS A 228 19.02 31.45 12.85
C LYS A 228 20.17 32.44 12.87
N ASN A 229 20.08 33.49 12.07
CA ASN A 229 21.16 34.42 11.78
C ASN A 229 20.73 35.86 12.04
N LYS A 230 21.66 36.67 12.57
CA LYS A 230 21.58 38.11 12.58
C LYS A 230 21.94 38.66 11.21
N ALA A 231 21.54 39.92 10.90
CA ALA A 231 21.91 40.59 9.67
C ALA A 231 23.42 40.52 9.41
N GLY A 232 23.82 40.15 8.20
CA GLY A 232 25.21 39.99 7.78
C GLY A 232 25.95 38.79 8.37
N SER A 233 25.31 37.94 9.18
CA SER A 233 25.96 36.76 9.71
C SER A 233 25.75 35.52 8.82
N ILE A 234 26.72 34.61 8.86
CA ILE A 234 26.78 33.42 8.02
C ILE A 234 26.84 32.17 8.89
N SER A 235 26.00 31.18 8.58
CA SER A 235 26.12 29.82 9.09
C SER A 235 26.46 28.85 7.96
N THR A 236 27.37 27.92 8.24
CA THR A 236 27.78 26.86 7.31
C THR A 236 27.68 25.52 7.99
N VAL A 237 26.93 24.62 7.37
CA VAL A 237 26.84 23.19 7.73
C VAL A 237 27.59 22.43 6.65
N LYS A 238 28.61 21.66 7.02
CA LYS A 238 29.40 20.84 6.10
C LYS A 238 29.39 19.39 6.54
N ARG A 239 29.26 18.48 5.59
CA ARG A 239 29.36 17.04 5.80
C ARG A 239 30.40 16.45 4.84
N PRO A 240 31.53 15.95 5.33
CA PRO A 240 32.45 15.14 4.54
C PRO A 240 31.87 13.74 4.35
N PHE A 241 32.20 13.10 3.23
CA PHE A 241 31.86 11.72 2.94
C PHE A 241 32.97 11.00 2.18
N THR A 242 32.91 9.69 2.07
CA THR A 242 33.86 8.90 1.30
C THR A 242 33.86 9.36 -0.16
N LYS A 243 35.05 9.51 -0.77
CA LYS A 243 35.20 9.92 -2.16
C LYS A 243 34.28 9.11 -3.08
N ALA A 244 33.37 9.80 -3.74
CA ALA A 244 32.36 9.21 -4.64
C ALA A 244 32.59 9.74 -6.06
N SER A 245 32.48 8.83 -7.04
CA SER A 245 32.55 9.12 -8.48
C SER A 245 31.36 8.50 -9.21
N GLY A 246 31.24 8.78 -10.51
CA GLY A 246 30.05 8.45 -11.28
C GLY A 246 28.93 9.48 -11.05
N ASN A 247 27.70 9.05 -10.99
CA ASN A 247 26.55 9.93 -10.82
C ASN A 247 26.19 10.09 -9.32
N VAL A 248 26.82 11.05 -8.66
CA VAL A 248 26.61 11.33 -7.23
C VAL A 248 25.37 12.18 -7.04
N VAL A 249 24.45 11.75 -6.19
CA VAL A 249 23.17 12.41 -5.99
C VAL A 249 23.07 12.95 -4.57
N LEU A 250 22.75 14.24 -4.46
CA LEU A 250 22.39 14.90 -3.20
C LEU A 250 20.94 15.32 -3.26
N GLU A 251 20.16 14.91 -2.27
CA GLU A 251 18.82 15.41 -2.03
C GLU A 251 18.73 16.10 -0.68
N ILE A 252 18.05 17.23 -0.62
CA ILE A 252 17.84 18.00 0.60
C ILE A 252 16.48 18.71 0.56
N MET A 253 15.78 18.70 1.68
CA MET A 253 14.62 19.56 1.89
C MET A 253 15.00 20.84 2.64
N TYR A 254 14.46 21.98 2.20
CA TYR A 254 14.64 23.26 2.87
C TYR A 254 13.40 24.13 2.81
N LEU A 255 13.30 25.09 3.74
CA LEU A 255 12.18 26.01 3.87
C LEU A 255 12.70 27.42 4.16
N LEU A 256 12.20 28.39 3.40
CA LEU A 256 12.61 29.79 3.45
C LEU A 256 11.53 30.75 4.00
N LYS A 257 10.48 30.24 4.62
CA LYS A 257 9.32 31.03 5.12
C LYS A 257 9.75 32.26 5.91
N ASP A 258 10.71 32.10 6.82
CA ASP A 258 11.22 33.16 7.69
C ASP A 258 12.63 33.64 7.26
N ALA A 259 13.06 33.29 6.05
CA ALA A 259 14.36 33.66 5.56
C ALA A 259 14.34 35.02 4.88
N ASN A 260 15.36 35.80 5.16
CA ASN A 260 15.75 37.00 4.39
C ASN A 260 17.25 36.95 4.17
N GLY A 261 17.63 36.54 2.97
CA GLY A 261 19.02 36.29 2.62
C GLY A 261 19.18 35.16 1.62
N LYS A 262 20.40 34.65 1.52
CA LYS A 262 20.79 33.67 0.52
C LYS A 262 21.12 32.32 1.16
N ILE A 263 20.45 31.27 0.72
CA ILE A 263 20.93 29.90 0.95
C ILE A 263 21.77 29.44 -0.23
N LYS A 264 22.87 28.74 0.04
CA LYS A 264 23.69 28.08 -0.97
C LYS A 264 23.91 26.62 -0.59
N ILE A 265 23.68 25.73 -1.53
CA ILE A 265 23.86 24.27 -1.37
C ILE A 265 24.89 23.85 -2.42
N SER A 266 25.97 23.15 -2.01
CA SER A 266 27.03 22.75 -2.90
C SER A 266 27.57 21.35 -2.66
N LEU A 267 27.92 20.65 -3.76
CA LEU A 267 28.75 19.44 -3.79
C LEU A 267 30.18 19.81 -4.10
N ASN A 268 31.13 19.26 -3.36
CA ASN A 268 32.51 19.77 -3.36
C ASN A 268 33.56 18.66 -3.47
N LYS A 269 34.75 19.06 -3.96
CA LYS A 269 36.00 18.30 -3.89
C LYS A 269 36.98 19.05 -2.99
N GLY A 270 37.18 18.58 -1.77
CA GLY A 270 38.00 19.30 -0.77
C GLY A 270 37.41 20.67 -0.41
N ALA A 271 38.12 21.73 -0.76
CA ALA A 271 37.66 23.10 -0.56
C ALA A 271 36.91 23.68 -1.77
N ASN A 272 37.07 23.07 -2.95
CA ASN A 272 36.56 23.59 -4.20
C ASN A 272 35.09 23.19 -4.38
N GLU A 273 34.24 24.16 -4.67
CA GLU A 273 32.88 23.94 -5.10
C GLU A 273 32.86 23.37 -6.51
N VAL A 274 32.16 22.31 -6.74
CA VAL A 274 32.05 21.62 -8.03
C VAL A 274 30.70 21.87 -8.67
N VAL A 275 29.65 21.81 -7.86
CA VAL A 275 28.30 22.16 -8.25
C VAL A 275 27.68 22.94 -7.12
N SER A 276 27.17 24.12 -7.39
CA SER A 276 26.44 24.87 -6.41
C SER A 276 25.14 25.48 -6.99
N VAL A 277 24.14 25.54 -6.14
CA VAL A 277 22.92 26.27 -6.37
C VAL A 277 22.68 27.22 -5.22
N TYR A 278 21.99 28.30 -5.48
CA TYR A 278 21.59 29.23 -4.42
C TYR A 278 20.13 29.69 -4.61
N ASP A 279 19.53 30.06 -3.53
CA ASP A 279 18.16 30.51 -3.47
C ASP A 279 18.05 31.76 -2.61
N GLU A 280 17.40 32.78 -3.13
CA GLU A 280 17.20 34.08 -2.47
C GLU A 280 15.75 34.27 -2.00
N GLY A 281 14.99 33.16 -1.87
CA GLY A 281 13.69 33.11 -1.22
C GLY A 281 12.49 32.82 -2.09
N GLU A 282 12.53 33.07 -3.39
CA GLU A 282 11.43 32.81 -4.32
C GLU A 282 11.91 32.26 -5.68
N GLU A 283 13.22 32.15 -5.86
CA GLU A 283 13.79 31.66 -7.10
C GLU A 283 15.14 30.95 -6.87
N LEU A 284 15.21 29.71 -7.32
CA LEU A 284 16.45 28.93 -7.33
C LEU A 284 17.31 29.33 -8.53
N HIS A 285 18.60 29.47 -8.29
CA HIS A 285 19.62 29.82 -9.30
C HIS A 285 20.76 28.82 -9.30
N CYS A 286 21.46 28.66 -10.45
CA CYS A 286 22.73 27.96 -10.48
C CYS A 286 23.89 28.93 -10.18
N TYR A 287 25.07 28.42 -9.96
CA TYR A 287 26.27 29.17 -9.63
C TYR A 287 26.58 30.31 -10.64
N CYS A 288 26.24 30.13 -11.90
CA CYS A 288 26.45 31.14 -12.95
C CYS A 288 25.43 32.29 -12.94
N GLY A 289 24.50 32.32 -11.99
CA GLY A 289 23.46 33.34 -11.88
C GLY A 289 22.23 33.09 -12.74
N CYS A 290 22.18 31.97 -13.49
CA CYS A 290 20.98 31.63 -14.26
C CYS A 290 19.87 31.21 -13.32
N ALA A 291 18.67 31.81 -13.48
CA ALA A 291 17.46 31.37 -12.84
C ALA A 291 17.08 29.94 -13.27
N LEU A 292 16.78 29.11 -12.33
CA LEU A 292 16.39 27.72 -12.55
C LEU A 292 14.90 27.54 -12.43
N ARG A 293 14.30 28.02 -11.34
CA ARG A 293 12.86 27.86 -11.07
C ARG A 293 12.39 28.82 -9.98
N LYS A 294 11.21 29.40 -10.19
CA LYS A 294 10.44 30.09 -9.15
C LYS A 294 9.69 29.11 -8.26
N HIS A 295 9.48 29.50 -7.02
CA HIS A 295 8.73 28.75 -6.02
C HIS A 295 8.22 29.66 -4.90
N HIS A 296 7.41 29.13 -4.00
CA HIS A 296 6.92 29.86 -2.84
C HIS A 296 7.82 29.62 -1.62
N LYS A 297 8.32 30.66 -1.01
CA LYS A 297 9.16 30.56 0.20
C LYS A 297 8.46 29.91 1.40
N THR A 298 7.13 29.88 1.39
CA THR A 298 6.31 29.24 2.43
C THR A 298 6.17 27.73 2.26
N VAL A 299 6.67 27.15 1.18
CA VAL A 299 6.61 25.72 0.86
C VAL A 299 7.97 25.06 1.13
N TRP A 300 7.97 23.87 1.70
CA TRP A 300 9.17 23.04 1.76
C TRP A 300 9.60 22.64 0.36
N GLN A 301 10.83 22.98 -0.01
CA GLN A 301 11.38 22.66 -1.32
C GLN A 301 12.23 21.40 -1.25
N THR A 302 12.08 20.49 -2.20
CA THR A 302 12.94 19.32 -2.38
C THR A 302 13.90 19.56 -3.52
N LEU A 303 15.16 19.83 -3.19
CA LEU A 303 16.23 19.97 -4.15
C LEU A 303 16.93 18.63 -4.34
N ARG A 304 17.09 18.17 -5.60
CA ARG A 304 17.91 17.03 -5.94
C ARG A 304 18.93 17.39 -7.01
N ILE A 305 20.19 17.09 -6.77
CA ILE A 305 21.32 17.34 -7.68
C ILE A 305 21.93 16.01 -8.08
N TYR A 306 21.92 15.69 -9.36
CA TYR A 306 22.65 14.57 -9.95
C TYR A 306 23.96 15.11 -10.53
N ALA A 307 25.07 14.86 -9.88
CA ALA A 307 26.41 15.30 -10.31
C ALA A 307 27.18 14.15 -10.96
N ASP A 308 27.30 14.17 -12.28
CA ASP A 308 28.00 13.17 -13.09
C ASP A 308 29.48 13.55 -13.22
N THR A 309 30.33 12.84 -12.45
CA THR A 309 31.78 13.11 -12.45
C THR A 309 32.51 12.66 -13.73
N ASP A 310 31.90 11.85 -14.56
CA ASP A 310 32.43 11.39 -15.83
C ASP A 310 32.10 12.39 -16.94
N LYS A 311 30.84 12.88 -16.96
CA LYS A 311 30.42 13.93 -17.93
C LYS A 311 30.77 15.33 -17.49
N GLN A 312 31.19 15.55 -16.24
CA GLN A 312 31.48 16.86 -15.66
C GLN A 312 30.27 17.82 -15.69
N THR A 313 29.07 17.27 -15.53
CA THR A 313 27.81 18.00 -15.55
C THR A 313 26.93 17.65 -14.37
N ALA A 314 26.03 18.53 -14.01
CA ALA A 314 24.99 18.23 -13.02
C ALA A 314 23.60 18.53 -13.55
N THR A 315 22.66 17.60 -13.28
CA THR A 315 21.23 17.80 -13.53
C THR A 315 20.57 18.21 -12.22
N ILE A 316 19.86 19.33 -12.25
CA ILE A 316 19.23 19.91 -11.06
C ILE A 316 17.71 19.75 -11.17
N TYR A 317 17.11 19.27 -10.09
CA TYR A 317 15.65 19.13 -9.92
C TYR A 317 15.21 19.94 -8.70
N LEU A 318 14.08 20.62 -8.83
CA LEU A 318 13.36 21.24 -7.72
C LEU A 318 11.92 20.70 -7.72
N ASN A 319 11.52 20.11 -6.59
CA ASN A 319 10.20 19.47 -6.42
C ASN A 319 9.87 18.46 -7.55
N GLY A 320 10.86 17.63 -7.91
CA GLY A 320 10.72 16.62 -8.96
C GLY A 320 10.76 17.12 -10.39
N LYS A 321 10.71 18.44 -10.62
CA LYS A 321 10.85 19.02 -11.95
C LYS A 321 12.33 19.23 -12.31
N LYS A 322 12.75 18.65 -13.44
CA LYS A 322 14.06 18.92 -14.04
C LYS A 322 14.13 20.39 -14.45
N THR A 323 15.09 21.13 -13.88
CA THR A 323 15.26 22.54 -14.19
C THR A 323 16.27 22.75 -15.29
N LYS A 324 17.49 22.29 -15.09
CA LYS A 324 18.60 22.50 -16.04
C LYS A 324 19.70 21.46 -15.85
N VAL A 325 20.47 21.23 -16.91
CA VAL A 325 21.79 20.61 -16.86
C VAL A 325 22.83 21.71 -16.88
N VAL A 326 23.77 21.69 -15.94
CA VAL A 326 24.84 22.69 -15.81
C VAL A 326 26.19 22.00 -15.83
N ASP A 327 27.22 22.69 -16.34
CA ASP A 327 28.60 22.20 -16.26
C ASP A 327 29.13 22.30 -14.82
N PHE A 328 30.16 21.54 -14.47
CA PHE A 328 30.86 21.70 -13.21
C PHE A 328 31.61 23.04 -13.16
N GLU A 329 31.61 23.65 -11.98
CA GLU A 329 32.38 24.89 -11.73
C GLU A 329 33.90 24.67 -11.85
N CYS A 330 34.36 23.45 -11.54
CA CYS A 330 35.73 23.03 -11.70
C CYS A 330 35.81 21.54 -11.97
N THR A 331 36.86 21.06 -12.64
CA THR A 331 37.03 19.64 -12.94
C THR A 331 37.17 18.79 -11.67
N ALA A 332 36.31 17.79 -11.54
CA ALA A 332 36.32 16.88 -10.40
C ALA A 332 36.07 15.43 -10.85
N LYS A 333 37.03 14.55 -10.53
CA LYS A 333 36.90 13.09 -10.77
C LYS A 333 36.17 12.36 -9.61
N TYR A 334 35.93 13.06 -8.53
CA TYR A 334 35.19 12.58 -7.35
C TYR A 334 34.70 13.78 -6.56
N LEU A 335 33.69 13.52 -5.73
CA LEU A 335 33.19 14.44 -4.72
C LEU A 335 33.44 13.83 -3.34
N ASP A 336 33.61 14.65 -2.31
CA ASP A 336 33.95 14.17 -0.96
C ASP A 336 33.29 14.96 0.18
N ASN A 337 32.50 15.98 -0.14
CA ASN A 337 31.72 16.71 0.87
C ASN A 337 30.60 17.54 0.22
N PHE A 338 29.58 17.88 1.02
CA PHE A 338 28.63 18.93 0.67
C PHE A 338 28.56 20.00 1.75
N LYS A 339 28.01 21.18 1.39
CA LYS A 339 27.79 22.29 2.29
C LYS A 339 26.37 22.86 2.11
N VAL A 340 25.81 23.32 3.22
CA VAL A 340 24.64 24.19 3.26
C VAL A 340 25.07 25.48 3.94
N VAL A 341 24.97 26.60 3.24
CA VAL A 341 25.41 27.94 3.73
C VAL A 341 24.18 28.83 3.73
N TYR A 342 23.93 29.51 4.83
CA TYR A 342 22.92 30.55 4.91
C TYR A 342 23.56 31.90 5.30
N GLU A 343 23.43 32.87 4.43
CA GLU A 343 23.87 34.28 4.64
C GLU A 343 22.61 35.14 4.79
N ALA A 344 22.42 35.69 5.97
CA ALA A 344 21.23 36.48 6.28
C ALA A 344 21.45 37.97 5.89
N ALA A 345 20.51 38.52 5.13
CA ALA A 345 20.50 39.98 4.84
C ALA A 345 19.92 40.76 6.02
N GLU A 346 18.97 40.16 6.75
CA GLU A 346 18.34 40.69 7.96
C GLU A 346 18.30 39.63 9.05
N ASP A 347 17.85 40.00 10.25
CA ASP A 347 17.62 39.02 11.32
C ASP A 347 16.55 38.01 10.87
N SER A 348 16.97 36.80 10.58
CA SER A 348 16.11 35.81 9.89
C SER A 348 16.49 34.36 10.15
N SER A 349 15.70 33.42 9.66
CA SER A 349 16.04 31.99 9.76
C SER A 349 15.58 31.18 8.56
N MET A 350 16.34 30.15 8.21
CA MET A 350 15.97 29.11 7.26
C MET A 350 15.92 27.75 7.96
N MET A 351 15.16 26.81 7.40
CA MET A 351 15.13 25.44 7.89
C MET A 351 15.60 24.46 6.79
N PHE A 352 16.20 23.37 7.20
CA PHE A 352 16.56 22.25 6.32
C PHE A 352 16.39 20.92 7.04
N SER A 353 16.24 19.84 6.26
CA SER A 353 16.03 18.48 6.78
C SER A 353 16.15 17.45 5.65
N ASP A 354 16.01 16.19 5.99
CA ASP A 354 15.89 15.05 5.05
C ASP A 354 16.97 15.10 3.95
N ILE A 355 18.24 15.06 4.39
CA ILE A 355 19.39 15.01 3.49
C ILE A 355 19.71 13.56 3.18
N LEU A 356 19.75 13.22 1.89
CA LEU A 356 20.19 11.93 1.36
C LEU A 356 21.33 12.13 0.39
N LEU A 357 22.29 11.22 0.43
CA LEU A 357 23.44 11.21 -0.48
C LEU A 357 23.68 9.78 -0.96
N TRP A 358 23.78 9.60 -2.29
CA TRP A 358 24.04 8.27 -2.89
C TRP A 358 24.73 8.39 -4.24
N VAL A 359 25.17 7.26 -4.79
CA VAL A 359 25.64 7.16 -6.17
C VAL A 359 24.57 6.41 -6.97
N LYS A 360 24.01 7.08 -7.99
CA LYS A 360 23.05 6.43 -8.89
C LYS A 360 23.79 5.34 -9.69
N PRO A 361 23.30 4.08 -9.70
CA PRO A 361 23.84 3.03 -10.54
C PRO A 361 23.77 3.40 -12.03
N GLU A 362 24.65 2.82 -12.84
CA GLU A 362 24.53 2.90 -14.29
C GLU A 362 23.21 2.24 -14.74
N GLU A 363 22.63 2.79 -15.80
CA GLU A 363 21.43 2.22 -16.40
C GLU A 363 21.79 0.84 -16.97
N PRO A 364 21.02 -0.21 -16.62
CA PRO A 364 21.29 -1.57 -17.15
C PRO A 364 21.01 -1.64 -18.66
N GLU A 365 21.72 -2.50 -19.36
CA GLU A 365 21.55 -2.70 -20.82
C GLU A 365 20.12 -3.15 -21.18
N ASP A 366 19.48 -3.90 -20.30
CA ASP A 366 18.09 -4.38 -20.42
C ASP A 366 17.08 -3.46 -19.72
N TYR A 367 17.32 -2.14 -19.75
CA TYR A 367 16.36 -1.18 -19.19
C TYR A 367 15.03 -1.22 -19.95
N VAL A 368 14.00 -0.58 -19.39
CA VAL A 368 12.65 -0.48 -19.98
C VAL A 368 12.74 0.03 -21.43
N PRO A 369 12.23 -0.70 -22.41
CA PRO A 369 12.20 -0.22 -23.79
C PRO A 369 11.36 1.03 -23.94
N ALA A 370 11.79 1.97 -24.79
CA ALA A 370 11.07 3.22 -25.01
C ALA A 370 9.61 2.97 -25.43
N PRO A 371 8.64 3.72 -24.85
CA PRO A 371 7.25 3.62 -25.26
C PRO A 371 7.03 4.01 -26.73
N VAL A 372 6.11 3.34 -27.39
CA VAL A 372 5.68 3.67 -28.77
C VAL A 372 4.29 4.30 -28.73
N VAL A 373 4.21 5.59 -29.04
CA VAL A 373 2.94 6.32 -29.03
C VAL A 373 2.04 5.87 -30.18
N PRO A 374 0.86 5.29 -29.93
CA PRO A 374 -0.04 4.85 -30.98
C PRO A 374 -0.79 6.02 -31.62
N LYS A 375 -1.21 5.85 -32.87
CA LYS A 375 -2.12 6.79 -33.50
C LYS A 375 -3.54 6.59 -32.97
N LYS A 376 -4.19 7.67 -32.51
CA LYS A 376 -5.59 7.62 -32.06
C LYS A 376 -6.59 7.71 -33.24
N LYS A 377 -7.78 7.13 -33.02
CA LYS A 377 -8.91 7.20 -33.97
C LYS A 377 -9.60 8.57 -34.01
N GLY A 378 -9.50 9.30 -32.90
CA GLY A 378 -10.11 10.61 -32.69
C GLY A 378 -9.34 11.42 -31.66
N ASP A 379 -9.83 12.60 -31.35
CA ASP A 379 -9.24 13.49 -30.34
C ASP A 379 -9.68 13.10 -28.90
N TYR A 380 -9.52 11.81 -28.57
CA TYR A 380 -9.88 11.30 -27.25
C TYR A 380 -8.77 11.57 -26.24
N VAL A 381 -9.17 12.00 -25.05
CA VAL A 381 -8.31 12.17 -23.88
C VAL A 381 -8.73 11.17 -22.81
N VAL A 382 -7.87 10.24 -22.50
CA VAL A 382 -8.13 9.12 -21.60
C VAL A 382 -7.33 9.27 -20.32
N GLY A 383 -8.03 9.43 -19.19
CA GLY A 383 -7.42 9.50 -17.87
C GLY A 383 -7.57 8.20 -17.08
N MET A 384 -6.61 7.90 -16.24
CA MET A 384 -6.57 6.72 -15.39
C MET A 384 -6.40 7.11 -13.93
N ASN A 385 -7.33 6.70 -13.07
CA ASN A 385 -7.16 6.89 -11.61
C ASN A 385 -6.06 5.95 -11.08
N ILE A 386 -5.17 6.48 -10.23
CA ILE A 386 -4.12 5.70 -9.58
C ILE A 386 -4.04 6.02 -8.09
N CYS A 387 -3.89 4.98 -7.26
CA CYS A 387 -3.65 5.10 -5.83
C CYS A 387 -2.34 4.40 -5.46
N SER A 388 -1.40 5.15 -4.92
CA SER A 388 -0.03 4.68 -4.61
C SER A 388 0.01 3.89 -3.32
N LEU A 389 -0.15 2.57 -3.38
CA LEU A 389 -0.18 1.67 -2.23
C LEU A 389 1.01 0.70 -2.16
N TRP A 390 1.77 0.57 -3.25
CA TRP A 390 2.62 -0.60 -3.51
C TRP A 390 4.09 -0.33 -3.23
N ARG A 391 4.36 -0.17 -1.95
CA ARG A 391 5.71 -0.17 -1.37
C ARG A 391 5.68 -0.93 -0.07
N GLU A 392 6.66 -1.80 0.17
CA GLU A 392 6.81 -2.46 1.45
C GLU A 392 6.92 -1.45 2.61
N GLY A 393 6.17 -1.72 3.68
CA GLY A 393 6.09 -0.82 4.83
C GLY A 393 5.16 0.39 4.64
N THR A 394 4.57 0.55 3.46
CA THR A 394 3.57 1.58 3.19
C THR A 394 2.20 0.95 3.16
N HIS A 395 1.24 1.49 3.90
CA HIS A 395 -0.08 0.92 4.02
C HIS A 395 -0.02 -0.56 4.45
N THR A 396 -0.67 -1.49 3.74
CA THR A 396 -0.57 -2.94 3.96
C THR A 396 0.49 -3.61 3.08
N GLY A 397 1.14 -2.85 2.21
CA GLY A 397 2.07 -3.39 1.24
C GLY A 397 1.48 -4.52 0.40
N TRP A 398 2.32 -5.42 -0.08
CA TRP A 398 1.90 -6.56 -0.90
C TRP A 398 1.23 -7.69 -0.12
N ASP A 399 1.27 -7.68 1.21
CA ASP A 399 0.67 -8.72 2.06
C ASP A 399 -0.82 -8.90 1.80
N CYS A 400 -1.54 -7.83 1.50
CA CYS A 400 -2.99 -7.87 1.31
C CYS A 400 -3.43 -8.69 0.09
N ILE A 401 -2.60 -8.80 -0.94
CA ILE A 401 -2.95 -9.52 -2.17
C ILE A 401 -1.99 -10.66 -2.52
N SER A 402 -0.82 -10.74 -1.90
CA SER A 402 0.17 -11.78 -2.22
C SER A 402 -0.35 -13.22 -2.08
N PRO A 403 -1.40 -13.53 -1.29
CA PRO A 403 -2.05 -14.84 -1.31
C PRO A 403 -2.85 -15.14 -2.57
N PHE A 404 -3.13 -14.14 -3.41
CA PHE A 404 -4.03 -14.27 -4.57
C PHE A 404 -3.25 -14.18 -5.88
N ASP A 405 -2.72 -15.32 -6.36
CA ASP A 405 -1.85 -15.35 -7.55
C ASP A 405 -2.51 -14.82 -8.83
N ASP A 406 -3.84 -14.94 -8.92
CA ASP A 406 -4.61 -14.45 -10.06
C ASP A 406 -4.57 -12.92 -10.21
N VAL A 407 -4.39 -12.19 -9.12
CA VAL A 407 -4.26 -10.73 -9.15
C VAL A 407 -2.82 -10.22 -9.19
N LYS A 408 -1.84 -11.13 -9.17
CA LYS A 408 -0.43 -10.74 -9.21
C LYS A 408 -0.12 -9.93 -10.47
N PRO A 409 0.48 -8.73 -10.32
CA PRO A 409 0.89 -7.92 -11.47
C PRO A 409 1.93 -8.64 -12.34
N LEU A 410 1.92 -8.38 -13.63
CA LEU A 410 2.99 -8.86 -14.51
C LEU A 410 4.32 -8.14 -14.24
N LEU A 411 4.32 -6.98 -13.58
CA LEU A 411 5.51 -6.35 -13.02
C LEU A 411 6.13 -7.12 -11.84
N GLY A 412 5.42 -8.09 -11.28
CA GLY A 412 5.79 -8.71 -10.01
C GLY A 412 5.30 -7.86 -8.82
N PHE A 413 5.93 -8.05 -7.66
CA PHE A 413 5.64 -7.25 -6.46
C PHE A 413 6.58 -6.04 -6.44
N TYR A 414 6.24 -5.03 -7.19
CA TYR A 414 7.06 -3.85 -7.47
C TYR A 414 7.01 -2.78 -6.35
N ASP A 415 7.96 -1.84 -6.39
CA ASP A 415 7.96 -0.62 -5.59
C ASP A 415 7.64 0.57 -6.51
N GLU A 416 6.48 1.20 -6.31
CA GLU A 416 6.06 2.37 -7.10
C GLU A 416 6.97 3.58 -6.96
N GLY A 417 7.75 3.66 -5.89
CA GLY A 417 8.69 4.75 -5.71
C GLY A 417 9.98 4.63 -6.53
N LEU A 418 10.05 3.66 -7.45
CA LEU A 418 11.22 3.46 -8.30
C LEU A 418 10.98 4.03 -9.69
N PRO A 419 11.88 4.88 -10.21
CA PRO A 419 11.75 5.42 -11.57
C PRO A 419 11.60 4.35 -12.66
N GLU A 420 12.29 3.19 -12.53
CA GLU A 420 12.16 2.09 -13.49
C GLU A 420 10.76 1.44 -13.44
N THR A 421 10.11 1.41 -12.28
CA THR A 421 8.70 0.97 -12.17
C THR A 421 7.78 1.91 -12.94
N SER A 422 7.92 3.21 -12.70
CA SER A 422 7.13 4.23 -13.42
C SER A 422 7.37 4.17 -14.93
N ASP A 423 8.61 3.88 -15.38
CA ASP A 423 8.90 3.73 -16.80
C ASP A 423 8.17 2.54 -17.44
N TRP A 424 7.97 1.44 -16.70
CA TRP A 424 7.13 0.31 -17.14
C TRP A 424 5.65 0.71 -17.21
N GLU A 425 5.14 1.43 -16.21
CA GLU A 425 3.75 1.88 -16.15
C GLU A 425 3.46 2.88 -17.28
N ILE A 426 4.32 3.87 -17.46
CA ILE A 426 4.26 4.84 -18.57
C ILE A 426 4.28 4.11 -19.93
N LYS A 427 5.18 3.14 -20.10
CA LYS A 427 5.23 2.36 -21.33
C LYS A 427 3.90 1.70 -21.64
N TRP A 428 3.35 0.98 -20.68
CA TRP A 428 2.11 0.27 -20.88
C TRP A 428 0.91 1.19 -21.10
N MET A 429 0.82 2.30 -20.37
CA MET A 429 -0.27 3.26 -20.54
C MET A 429 -0.19 4.00 -21.85
N VAL A 430 0.95 4.56 -22.18
CA VAL A 430 1.17 5.31 -23.44
C VAL A 430 0.90 4.43 -24.65
N GLU A 431 1.43 3.20 -24.68
CA GLU A 431 1.25 2.28 -25.81
C GLU A 431 -0.20 1.82 -25.99
N HIS A 432 -1.05 1.98 -24.98
CA HIS A 432 -2.47 1.65 -25.04
C HIS A 432 -3.40 2.86 -25.16
N GLY A 433 -2.81 4.07 -25.34
CA GLY A 433 -3.58 5.29 -25.63
C GLY A 433 -4.17 5.97 -24.41
N ILE A 434 -3.64 5.70 -23.21
CA ILE A 434 -3.92 6.44 -21.98
C ILE A 434 -3.02 7.68 -21.99
N ASP A 435 -3.56 8.84 -21.66
CA ASP A 435 -2.88 10.13 -21.82
C ASP A 435 -2.34 10.66 -20.51
N TYR A 436 -3.00 10.34 -19.38
CA TYR A 436 -2.58 10.84 -18.09
C TYR A 436 -3.06 9.97 -16.92
N GLU A 437 -2.30 10.03 -15.86
CA GLU A 437 -2.63 9.47 -14.57
C GLU A 437 -3.23 10.53 -13.65
N LEU A 438 -4.29 10.16 -12.96
CA LEU A 438 -4.96 10.98 -11.94
C LEU A 438 -4.59 10.42 -10.58
N TYR A 439 -3.54 10.98 -9.99
CA TYR A 439 -2.96 10.48 -8.74
C TYR A 439 -3.76 10.88 -7.51
N CYS A 440 -4.11 9.92 -6.68
CA CYS A 440 -4.61 10.17 -5.33
C CYS A 440 -3.56 10.89 -4.49
N TRP A 441 -3.90 12.08 -4.03
CA TRP A 441 -3.04 12.89 -3.19
C TRP A 441 -3.66 13.09 -1.80
N TYR A 442 -2.90 12.76 -0.78
CA TYR A 442 -3.30 12.85 0.63
C TYR A 442 -2.41 13.84 1.36
N SER A 443 -3.01 14.79 2.05
CA SER A 443 -2.28 15.58 3.03
C SER A 443 -2.25 14.82 4.36
N ALA A 444 -1.15 14.17 4.65
CA ALA A 444 -1.00 13.38 5.88
C ALA A 444 -0.63 14.21 7.11
N GLU A 445 -0.47 15.50 6.95
CA GLU A 445 0.15 16.35 7.94
C GLU A 445 -0.74 17.53 8.33
N GLN A 446 -0.95 17.72 9.63
CA GLN A 446 -1.70 18.88 10.15
C GLN A 446 -0.84 20.13 10.37
N ARG A 447 0.47 19.99 10.18
CA ARG A 447 1.45 21.06 10.46
C ARG A 447 1.64 21.94 9.24
N GLU A 448 1.87 23.19 9.49
CA GLU A 448 2.15 24.19 8.48
C GLU A 448 3.60 24.69 8.60
N PRO A 449 4.30 24.83 7.51
CA PRO A 449 3.97 24.36 6.14
C PRO A 449 4.00 22.84 6.00
N ILE A 450 3.26 22.34 5.01
CA ILE A 450 3.27 20.91 4.65
C ILE A 450 4.69 20.51 4.25
N LYS A 451 5.20 19.44 4.86
CA LYS A 451 6.53 18.90 4.54
C LYS A 451 6.44 17.53 3.89
N THR A 452 5.54 16.69 4.40
CA THR A 452 5.33 15.32 3.92
C THR A 452 3.88 15.08 3.61
N THR A 453 3.64 14.25 2.62
CA THR A 453 2.32 13.78 2.23
C THR A 453 2.27 12.27 2.32
N HIS A 454 1.07 11.71 2.38
CA HIS A 454 0.87 10.28 2.52
C HIS A 454 0.76 9.63 1.13
N LEU A 455 1.28 8.40 0.97
CA LEU A 455 1.19 7.63 -0.28
C LEU A 455 1.66 8.41 -1.54
N HIS A 456 2.66 9.24 -1.40
CA HIS A 456 3.14 10.09 -2.50
C HIS A 456 4.32 9.49 -3.30
N HIS A 457 4.86 8.36 -2.87
CA HIS A 457 6.10 7.80 -3.40
C HIS A 457 6.05 7.48 -4.90
N ALA A 458 4.90 7.08 -5.44
CA ALA A 458 4.77 6.85 -6.88
C ALA A 458 5.03 8.12 -7.70
N TRP A 459 4.57 9.29 -7.20
CA TRP A 459 4.84 10.56 -7.86
C TRP A 459 6.24 11.07 -7.62
N VAL A 460 6.47 11.41 -6.32
CA VAL A 460 7.62 12.23 -5.90
C VAL A 460 8.92 11.46 -5.93
N ASP A 461 8.85 10.13 -5.82
CA ASP A 461 10.05 9.28 -5.87
C ASP A 461 10.19 8.56 -7.22
N GLY A 462 9.09 8.05 -7.78
CA GLY A 462 9.02 7.29 -9.01
C GLY A 462 8.87 8.20 -10.25
N HIS A 463 7.63 8.57 -10.57
CA HIS A 463 7.25 9.23 -11.83
C HIS A 463 8.08 10.50 -12.13
N PHE A 464 8.29 11.38 -11.14
CA PHE A 464 9.03 12.63 -11.35
C PHE A 464 10.47 12.44 -11.85
N TYR A 465 11.08 11.29 -11.56
CA TYR A 465 12.45 10.96 -11.95
C TYR A 465 12.54 9.84 -12.99
N ALA A 466 11.41 9.39 -13.51
CA ALA A 466 11.34 8.38 -14.55
C ALA A 466 11.94 8.90 -15.85
N LYS A 467 12.58 8.02 -16.63
CA LYS A 467 13.23 8.34 -17.89
C LYS A 467 12.25 8.81 -18.97
N TYR A 468 11.07 8.20 -18.97
CA TYR A 468 10.01 8.46 -19.94
C TYR A 468 8.88 9.36 -19.41
N ALA A 469 9.08 9.99 -18.25
CA ALA A 469 8.08 10.84 -17.61
C ALA A 469 7.51 11.97 -18.47
N ASP A 470 8.26 12.42 -19.49
CA ASP A 470 7.79 13.45 -20.44
C ASP A 470 6.79 12.90 -21.48
N MET A 471 6.64 11.57 -21.60
CA MET A 471 5.74 10.92 -22.55
C MET A 471 4.31 10.74 -22.03
N GLU A 472 4.11 10.87 -20.74
CA GLU A 472 2.82 10.77 -20.09
C GLU A 472 2.55 12.02 -19.25
N LYS A 473 1.29 12.37 -19.11
CA LYS A 473 0.85 13.47 -18.26
C LYS A 473 0.34 12.95 -16.92
N PHE A 474 0.30 13.83 -15.93
CA PHE A 474 -0.31 13.54 -14.64
C PHE A 474 -1.23 14.67 -14.18
N ALA A 475 -2.15 14.36 -13.30
CA ALA A 475 -3.05 15.31 -12.69
C ALA A 475 -3.33 14.92 -11.22
N LEU A 476 -3.82 15.85 -10.45
CA LEU A 476 -4.13 15.72 -9.04
C LEU A 476 -5.54 15.16 -8.83
N LEU A 477 -5.69 14.07 -8.08
CA LEU A 477 -6.91 13.68 -7.42
C LEU A 477 -6.75 13.95 -5.92
N TRP A 478 -7.35 15.04 -5.43
CA TRP A 478 -7.32 15.38 -4.03
C TRP A 478 -8.24 14.44 -3.24
N GLU A 479 -7.65 13.53 -2.49
CA GLU A 479 -8.39 12.64 -1.59
C GLU A 479 -8.63 13.38 -0.25
N ALA A 480 -9.70 14.15 -0.20
CA ALA A 480 -10.02 15.01 0.93
C ALA A 480 -10.71 14.29 2.10
N ALA A 481 -11.26 13.10 1.87
CA ALA A 481 -11.95 12.34 2.93
C ALA A 481 -10.99 11.86 4.04
N ASN A 482 -9.73 11.60 3.69
CA ASN A 482 -8.69 11.13 4.60
C ASN A 482 -7.52 12.13 4.74
N CYS A 483 -7.73 13.38 4.35
CA CYS A 483 -6.72 14.45 4.46
C CYS A 483 -6.78 15.17 5.80
N GLN A 484 -5.63 15.70 6.24
CA GLN A 484 -5.49 16.52 7.43
C GLN A 484 -5.60 18.04 7.13
N HIS A 485 -5.49 18.43 5.87
CA HIS A 485 -5.66 19.78 5.35
C HIS A 485 -6.76 19.84 4.29
N PRO A 486 -7.40 21.01 4.09
CA PRO A 486 -7.25 22.24 4.87
C PRO A 486 -8.06 22.21 6.17
N LYS A 487 -7.71 23.07 7.12
CA LYS A 487 -8.47 23.29 8.35
C LYS A 487 -9.54 24.36 8.21
N CYS A 488 -9.38 25.23 7.23
CA CYS A 488 -10.29 26.35 6.90
C CYS A 488 -9.91 26.93 5.53
N LEU A 489 -10.68 27.87 5.01
CA LEU A 489 -10.43 28.53 3.73
C LEU A 489 -9.07 29.25 3.69
N ASP A 490 -8.64 29.88 4.79
CA ASP A 490 -7.35 30.56 4.84
C ASP A 490 -6.19 29.56 4.76
N ASP A 491 -6.25 28.44 5.45
CA ASP A 491 -5.28 27.36 5.36
C ASP A 491 -5.23 26.74 3.94
N PHE A 492 -6.37 26.59 3.28
CA PHE A 492 -6.44 26.20 1.89
C PHE A 492 -5.62 27.16 0.99
N LYS A 493 -5.85 28.46 1.14
CA LYS A 493 -5.19 29.48 0.30
C LYS A 493 -3.71 29.66 0.61
N THR A 494 -3.30 29.57 1.87
CA THR A 494 -1.95 29.97 2.30
C THR A 494 -0.99 28.80 2.42
N ASN A 495 -1.50 27.57 2.56
CA ASN A 495 -0.68 26.39 2.79
C ASN A 495 -0.88 25.34 1.69
N LEU A 496 -2.13 24.96 1.37
CA LEU A 496 -2.39 23.89 0.41
C LEU A 496 -2.15 24.33 -1.04
N VAL A 497 -2.71 25.44 -1.45
CA VAL A 497 -2.58 25.94 -2.83
C VAL A 497 -1.11 26.22 -3.21
N PRO A 498 -0.29 26.94 -2.41
CA PRO A 498 1.12 27.13 -2.71
C PRO A 498 1.90 25.81 -2.89
N TYR A 499 1.59 24.80 -2.07
CA TYR A 499 2.18 23.47 -2.19
C TYR A 499 1.85 22.83 -3.55
N TRP A 500 0.56 22.84 -3.96
CA TRP A 500 0.16 22.30 -5.25
C TRP A 500 0.74 23.07 -6.45
N LEU A 501 0.87 24.39 -6.33
CA LEU A 501 1.51 25.20 -7.38
C LEU A 501 2.97 24.81 -7.57
N ASP A 502 3.71 24.64 -6.49
CA ASP A 502 5.16 24.34 -6.53
C ASP A 502 5.44 22.91 -6.99
N TYR A 503 4.66 21.93 -6.51
CA TYR A 503 4.94 20.52 -6.79
C TYR A 503 4.26 20.02 -8.07
N PHE A 504 3.09 20.57 -8.42
CA PHE A 504 2.27 19.99 -9.49
C PHE A 504 1.96 20.98 -10.62
N PHE A 505 1.14 21.99 -10.39
CA PHE A 505 0.65 22.85 -11.48
C PHE A 505 1.72 23.58 -12.27
N SER A 506 2.88 23.89 -11.70
CA SER A 506 4.00 24.51 -12.42
C SER A 506 4.86 23.53 -13.21
N ASP A 507 4.52 22.24 -13.23
CA ASP A 507 5.21 21.22 -14.00
C ASP A 507 4.62 21.17 -15.45
N ASP A 508 5.47 21.15 -16.47
CA ASP A 508 5.03 21.09 -17.87
C ASP A 508 4.39 19.73 -18.25
N ARG A 509 4.61 18.72 -17.41
CA ARG A 509 3.99 17.40 -17.55
C ARG A 509 2.58 17.37 -16.94
N TYR A 510 2.19 18.41 -16.16
CA TYR A 510 0.84 18.47 -15.60
C TYR A 510 -0.21 18.51 -16.72
N MET A 511 -1.28 17.70 -16.56
CA MET A 511 -2.28 17.54 -17.60
C MET A 511 -3.06 18.83 -17.88
N ARG A 512 -3.17 19.16 -19.16
CA ARG A 512 -4.03 20.25 -19.65
C ARG A 512 -4.84 19.80 -20.85
N ILE A 513 -6.12 20.09 -20.83
CA ILE A 513 -7.04 19.86 -21.96
C ILE A 513 -7.55 21.22 -22.42
N ASP A 514 -7.38 21.53 -23.70
CA ASP A 514 -7.72 22.86 -24.27
C ASP A 514 -7.07 24.00 -23.45
N ASN A 515 -5.80 23.84 -23.09
CA ASN A 515 -4.99 24.70 -22.22
C ASN A 515 -5.58 24.95 -20.82
N LYS A 516 -6.52 24.13 -20.35
CA LYS A 516 -7.04 24.16 -18.99
C LYS A 516 -6.39 23.05 -18.17
N ALA A 517 -5.88 23.40 -16.99
CA ALA A 517 -5.42 22.37 -16.06
C ALA A 517 -6.62 21.51 -15.60
N ILE A 518 -6.37 20.27 -15.21
CA ILE A 518 -7.42 19.37 -14.73
C ILE A 518 -7.08 18.85 -13.35
N MET A 519 -8.03 18.82 -12.44
CA MET A 519 -7.91 18.14 -11.16
C MET A 519 -9.22 17.47 -10.76
N SER A 520 -9.13 16.53 -9.85
CA SER A 520 -10.30 15.90 -9.24
C SER A 520 -10.25 16.02 -7.73
N CYS A 521 -11.42 15.84 -7.09
CA CYS A 521 -11.56 15.78 -5.64
C CYS A 521 -12.47 14.61 -5.25
N PHE A 522 -11.96 13.73 -4.40
CA PHE A 522 -12.74 12.72 -3.68
C PHE A 522 -13.03 13.23 -2.27
N GLY A 523 -14.25 13.01 -1.76
CA GLY A 523 -14.64 13.52 -0.44
C GLY A 523 -15.06 15.00 -0.44
N THR A 524 -15.76 15.45 -1.44
CA THR A 524 -16.23 16.84 -1.61
C THR A 524 -17.02 17.37 -0.41
N TRP A 525 -17.75 16.48 0.28
CA TRP A 525 -18.46 16.79 1.51
C TRP A 525 -17.51 17.14 2.70
N CYS A 526 -16.31 16.52 2.73
CA CYS A 526 -15.27 16.92 3.69
C CYS A 526 -14.77 18.33 3.38
N VAL A 527 -14.48 18.60 2.11
CA VAL A 527 -14.05 19.94 1.67
C VAL A 527 -15.08 21.00 2.06
N GLN A 528 -16.36 20.71 1.84
CA GLN A 528 -17.43 21.65 2.24
C GLN A 528 -17.42 21.92 3.76
N ASN A 529 -17.26 20.87 4.56
CA ASN A 529 -17.24 21.02 6.01
C ASN A 529 -15.98 21.76 6.49
N ASP A 530 -14.82 21.39 5.97
CA ASP A 530 -13.53 21.95 6.39
C ASP A 530 -13.38 23.43 6.01
N LEU A 531 -13.85 23.80 4.83
CA LEU A 531 -13.86 25.21 4.39
C LEU A 531 -14.99 26.04 5.00
N GLY A 532 -15.98 25.42 5.65
CA GLY A 532 -17.07 26.11 6.35
C GLY A 532 -18.26 26.47 5.48
N GLY A 533 -18.52 25.69 4.43
CA GLY A 533 -19.74 25.79 3.62
C GLY A 533 -19.51 25.98 2.12
N PRO A 534 -20.58 25.86 1.31
CA PRO A 534 -20.48 25.89 -0.16
C PRO A 534 -19.90 27.20 -0.73
N GLU A 535 -20.18 28.33 -0.08
CA GLU A 535 -19.67 29.64 -0.52
C GLU A 535 -18.15 29.72 -0.41
N ASN A 536 -17.61 29.24 0.71
CA ASN A 536 -16.19 29.20 0.95
C ASN A 536 -15.49 28.19 0.00
N VAL A 537 -16.15 27.08 -0.36
CA VAL A 537 -15.63 26.16 -1.38
C VAL A 537 -15.52 26.89 -2.73
N ARG A 538 -16.57 27.59 -3.16
CA ARG A 538 -16.53 28.37 -4.42
C ARG A 538 -15.43 29.44 -4.39
N GLU A 539 -15.29 30.14 -3.27
CA GLU A 539 -14.23 31.15 -3.10
C GLU A 539 -12.84 30.52 -3.17
N GLY A 540 -12.63 29.38 -2.51
CA GLY A 540 -11.37 28.64 -2.53
C GLY A 540 -11.02 28.13 -3.93
N LEU A 541 -11.98 27.53 -4.63
CA LEU A 541 -11.77 27.05 -5.99
C LEU A 541 -11.53 28.21 -6.97
N GLN A 542 -12.21 29.34 -6.82
CA GLN A 542 -11.94 30.52 -7.63
C GLN A 542 -10.53 31.06 -7.39
N TYR A 543 -10.10 31.14 -6.14
CA TYR A 543 -8.74 31.51 -5.78
C TYR A 543 -7.71 30.57 -6.45
N LEU A 544 -7.93 29.27 -6.39
CA LEU A 544 -7.06 28.29 -7.05
C LEU A 544 -7.02 28.48 -8.56
N ARG A 545 -8.17 28.74 -9.21
CA ARG A 545 -8.24 29.03 -10.66
C ARG A 545 -7.40 30.26 -11.02
N ASP A 546 -7.51 31.32 -10.20
CA ASP A 546 -6.79 32.57 -10.45
C ASP A 546 -5.27 32.37 -10.30
N GLU A 547 -4.83 31.57 -9.33
CA GLU A 547 -3.43 31.23 -9.16
C GLU A 547 -2.87 30.34 -10.32
N VAL A 548 -3.66 29.34 -10.72
CA VAL A 548 -3.31 28.46 -11.85
C VAL A 548 -3.20 29.26 -13.17
N LYS A 549 -4.07 30.24 -13.40
CA LYS A 549 -3.98 31.14 -14.57
C LYS A 549 -2.67 31.92 -14.62
N LYS A 550 -2.09 32.28 -13.49
CA LYS A 550 -0.78 32.95 -13.45
C LYS A 550 0.36 32.08 -13.98
N LEU A 551 0.17 30.76 -14.02
CA LEU A 551 1.11 29.80 -14.59
C LEU A 551 0.96 29.59 -16.11
N GLY A 552 0.02 30.33 -16.76
CA GLY A 552 -0.21 30.27 -18.21
C GLY A 552 -1.31 29.32 -18.67
N TYR A 553 -2.09 28.79 -17.73
CA TYR A 553 -3.33 28.07 -18.09
C TYR A 553 -4.47 29.06 -18.36
N ASP A 554 -5.38 28.68 -19.25
CA ASP A 554 -6.58 29.49 -19.49
C ASP A 554 -7.59 29.36 -18.35
N ASP A 555 -7.62 28.17 -17.71
CA ASP A 555 -8.51 27.89 -16.58
C ASP A 555 -8.09 26.58 -15.87
N LEU A 556 -8.88 26.20 -14.85
CA LEU A 556 -8.79 24.90 -14.15
C LEU A 556 -10.15 24.20 -14.23
N ILE A 557 -10.15 22.98 -14.75
CA ILE A 557 -11.29 22.05 -14.70
C ILE A 557 -11.24 21.29 -13.37
N VAL A 558 -12.23 21.46 -12.52
CA VAL A 558 -12.34 20.78 -11.23
C VAL A 558 -13.45 19.75 -11.29
N MET A 559 -13.09 18.47 -11.15
CA MET A 559 -14.03 17.35 -11.16
C MET A 559 -14.32 16.87 -9.74
N GLY A 560 -15.56 16.49 -9.45
CA GLY A 560 -15.92 15.79 -8.24
C GLY A 560 -16.04 14.29 -8.48
N CYS A 561 -15.46 13.51 -7.60
CA CYS A 561 -15.51 12.07 -7.67
C CYS A 561 -16.64 11.52 -6.80
N HIS A 562 -17.56 10.73 -7.38
CA HIS A 562 -18.68 10.06 -6.73
C HIS A 562 -19.80 10.92 -6.12
N ASP A 563 -19.72 12.23 -6.16
CA ASP A 563 -20.75 13.10 -5.59
C ASP A 563 -21.90 13.33 -6.59
N ASP A 564 -23.02 13.85 -6.08
CA ASP A 564 -24.16 14.21 -6.92
C ASP A 564 -23.83 15.40 -7.82
N PRO A 565 -24.07 15.32 -9.17
CA PRO A 565 -23.79 16.41 -10.09
C PRO A 565 -24.41 17.75 -9.69
N GLY A 566 -25.60 17.77 -9.07
CA GLY A 566 -26.25 18.98 -8.59
C GLY A 566 -25.57 19.56 -7.36
N HIS A 567 -25.09 18.73 -6.44
CA HIS A 567 -24.29 19.18 -5.31
C HIS A 567 -22.95 19.74 -5.75
N LEU A 568 -22.26 19.06 -6.68
CA LEU A 568 -21.01 19.57 -7.27
C LEU A 568 -21.19 20.95 -7.91
N GLN A 569 -22.31 21.20 -8.59
CA GLN A 569 -22.63 22.52 -9.15
C GLN A 569 -22.76 23.57 -8.06
N GLN A 570 -23.39 23.25 -6.93
CA GLN A 570 -23.51 24.17 -5.79
C GLN A 570 -22.13 24.52 -5.20
N LEU A 571 -21.19 23.59 -5.23
CA LEU A 571 -19.82 23.77 -4.76
C LEU A 571 -18.90 24.49 -5.77
N GLY A 572 -19.35 24.72 -7.01
CA GLY A 572 -18.56 25.38 -8.05
C GLY A 572 -17.58 24.47 -8.78
N PHE A 573 -17.83 23.16 -8.79
CA PHE A 573 -17.13 22.19 -9.63
C PHE A 573 -17.61 22.26 -11.09
N ASP A 574 -16.83 21.73 -12.02
CA ASP A 574 -17.11 21.76 -13.45
C ASP A 574 -17.65 20.43 -13.98
N ALA A 575 -17.24 19.33 -13.36
CA ALA A 575 -17.64 18.00 -13.80
C ALA A 575 -17.75 16.98 -12.66
N HIS A 576 -18.40 15.88 -12.99
CA HIS A 576 -18.47 14.64 -12.21
C HIS A 576 -17.72 13.53 -12.93
N HIS A 577 -17.04 12.65 -12.19
CA HIS A 577 -16.59 11.34 -12.65
C HIS A 577 -16.68 10.32 -11.50
N ALA A 578 -16.41 9.06 -11.79
CA ALA A 578 -16.39 8.01 -10.76
C ALA A 578 -14.98 7.46 -10.53
N TYR A 579 -14.70 7.09 -9.28
CA TYR A 579 -13.52 6.28 -8.95
C TYR A 579 -13.77 4.81 -9.31
N HIS A 580 -14.96 4.31 -9.00
CA HIS A 580 -15.45 2.99 -9.44
C HIS A 580 -16.99 2.97 -9.37
N TRP A 581 -17.62 1.99 -10.01
CA TRP A 581 -19.03 1.72 -9.78
C TRP A 581 -19.16 0.57 -8.79
N GLY A 582 -19.68 0.86 -7.59
CA GLY A 582 -19.95 -0.12 -6.55
C GLY A 582 -21.08 -1.10 -6.92
N GLY A 583 -21.44 -1.98 -5.99
CA GLY A 583 -22.55 -2.91 -6.20
C GLY A 583 -22.30 -3.91 -7.33
N GLU A 584 -23.01 -3.78 -8.43
CA GLU A 584 -22.88 -4.62 -9.63
C GLU A 584 -21.94 -4.02 -10.69
N GLY A 585 -20.98 -3.18 -10.30
CA GLY A 585 -20.03 -2.51 -11.21
C GLY A 585 -19.23 -3.42 -12.14
N TYR A 586 -19.20 -4.72 -11.85
CA TYR A 586 -18.66 -5.75 -12.74
C TYR A 586 -19.57 -6.09 -13.94
N LYS A 587 -20.76 -5.53 -14.03
CA LYS A 587 -21.69 -5.71 -15.15
C LYS A 587 -21.65 -4.49 -16.07
N LEU A 588 -21.57 -4.71 -17.37
CA LEU A 588 -21.61 -3.64 -18.37
C LEU A 588 -22.85 -2.75 -18.25
N GLU A 589 -24.00 -3.36 -18.10
CA GLU A 589 -25.28 -2.63 -18.00
C GLU A 589 -25.36 -1.76 -16.75
N HIS A 590 -24.71 -2.17 -15.67
CA HIS A 590 -24.60 -1.34 -14.46
C HIS A 590 -23.69 -0.11 -14.70
N ASN A 591 -22.56 -0.29 -15.38
CA ASN A 591 -21.69 0.83 -15.79
C ASN A 591 -22.47 1.82 -16.67
N LYS A 592 -23.13 1.34 -17.74
CA LYS A 592 -23.95 2.17 -18.63
C LYS A 592 -25.05 2.92 -17.89
N LYS A 593 -25.77 2.20 -17.04
CA LYS A 593 -26.84 2.78 -16.23
C LYS A 593 -26.31 3.85 -15.28
N SER A 594 -25.20 3.60 -14.59
CA SER A 594 -24.61 4.57 -13.67
C SER A 594 -24.14 5.84 -14.37
N ILE A 595 -23.55 5.73 -15.54
CA ILE A 595 -23.18 6.87 -16.37
C ILE A 595 -24.45 7.65 -16.76
N GLN A 596 -25.47 6.97 -17.28
CA GLN A 596 -26.69 7.61 -17.74
C GLN A 596 -27.50 8.23 -16.60
N ASP A 597 -27.57 7.59 -15.44
CA ASP A 597 -28.27 8.12 -14.27
C ASP A 597 -27.61 9.45 -13.81
N ASN A 598 -26.28 9.55 -13.84
CA ASN A 598 -25.60 10.80 -13.50
C ASN A 598 -25.75 11.88 -14.57
N ILE A 599 -25.74 11.52 -15.86
CA ILE A 599 -26.05 12.45 -16.98
C ILE A 599 -27.47 13.03 -16.85
N ASN A 600 -28.44 12.20 -16.47
CA ASN A 600 -29.83 12.60 -16.31
C ASN A 600 -30.09 13.47 -15.08
N ARG A 601 -29.13 13.58 -14.16
CA ARG A 601 -29.24 14.51 -13.01
C ARG A 601 -28.90 15.92 -13.45
N ASN A 602 -29.67 16.89 -12.97
CA ASN A 602 -29.35 18.30 -13.18
C ASN A 602 -28.10 18.66 -12.39
N GLY A 603 -27.10 19.21 -13.06
CA GLY A 603 -25.86 19.61 -12.39
C GLY A 603 -24.70 19.82 -13.36
N VAL A 604 -23.51 19.51 -12.89
CA VAL A 604 -22.28 19.64 -13.68
C VAL A 604 -22.19 18.61 -14.80
N HIS A 605 -21.27 18.84 -15.71
CA HIS A 605 -20.95 17.89 -16.77
C HIS A 605 -20.52 16.52 -16.21
N VAL A 606 -20.85 15.42 -16.87
CA VAL A 606 -20.43 14.06 -16.48
C VAL A 606 -19.37 13.56 -17.45
N VAL A 607 -18.15 13.35 -16.94
CA VAL A 607 -17.11 12.66 -17.67
C VAL A 607 -17.37 11.15 -17.56
N PRO A 608 -17.65 10.44 -18.65
CA PRO A 608 -17.99 9.03 -18.59
C PRO A 608 -16.80 8.21 -18.09
N THR A 609 -17.05 7.39 -17.06
CA THR A 609 -16.05 6.51 -16.45
C THR A 609 -16.40 5.06 -16.71
N VAL A 610 -15.50 4.28 -17.29
CA VAL A 610 -15.62 2.83 -17.39
C VAL A 610 -14.79 2.18 -16.30
N SER A 611 -15.46 1.46 -15.39
CA SER A 611 -14.87 0.85 -14.21
C SER A 611 -14.90 -0.66 -14.29
N VAL A 612 -13.83 -1.30 -13.84
CA VAL A 612 -13.75 -2.76 -13.73
C VAL A 612 -14.58 -3.32 -12.56
N GLY A 613 -15.19 -2.47 -11.75
CA GLY A 613 -15.96 -2.84 -10.56
C GLY A 613 -15.17 -2.66 -9.27
N PHE A 614 -15.75 -3.16 -8.18
CA PHE A 614 -15.18 -3.07 -6.84
C PHE A 614 -15.21 -4.42 -6.14
N LYS A 615 -14.06 -4.85 -5.59
CA LYS A 615 -13.90 -6.19 -5.03
C LYS A 615 -12.78 -6.18 -3.97
N ASN A 616 -13.10 -5.74 -2.79
CA ASN A 616 -12.13 -5.49 -1.73
C ASN A 616 -11.55 -6.76 -1.06
N VAL A 617 -11.13 -7.73 -1.84
CA VAL A 617 -10.55 -8.99 -1.35
C VAL A 617 -9.28 -8.76 -0.53
N GLY A 618 -8.48 -7.79 -0.91
CA GLY A 618 -7.25 -7.43 -0.19
C GLY A 618 -7.51 -6.85 1.21
N TRP A 619 -8.67 -6.27 1.41
CA TRP A 619 -9.10 -5.72 2.69
C TRP A 619 -10.00 -6.68 3.48
N GLY A 620 -10.05 -7.96 3.12
CA GLY A 620 -10.86 -8.97 3.79
C GLY A 620 -12.32 -9.06 3.31
N GLY A 621 -12.62 -8.43 2.19
CA GLY A 621 -13.95 -8.51 1.58
C GLY A 621 -14.15 -9.71 0.67
N SER A 622 -15.32 -9.76 0.04
CA SER A 622 -15.69 -10.86 -0.86
C SER A 622 -15.00 -10.79 -2.23
N ARG A 623 -14.72 -11.94 -2.83
CA ARG A 623 -14.25 -12.04 -4.22
C ARG A 623 -15.45 -11.96 -5.16
N ARG A 624 -15.79 -10.75 -5.61
CA ARG A 624 -16.74 -10.56 -6.71
C ARG A 624 -16.01 -10.54 -8.05
N PRO A 625 -16.65 -10.89 -9.16
CA PRO A 625 -16.03 -10.75 -10.46
C PRO A 625 -15.75 -9.29 -10.79
N ASN A 626 -14.76 -9.05 -11.65
CA ASN A 626 -14.54 -7.78 -12.31
C ASN A 626 -15.21 -7.78 -13.69
N LEU A 627 -15.39 -6.59 -14.27
CA LEU A 627 -15.86 -6.42 -15.65
C LEU A 627 -14.99 -7.25 -16.61
N SER A 628 -15.57 -7.91 -17.59
CA SER A 628 -14.78 -8.65 -18.59
C SER A 628 -13.97 -7.71 -19.49
N CYS A 629 -12.87 -8.18 -20.07
CA CYS A 629 -12.09 -7.38 -21.01
C CYS A 629 -12.92 -7.01 -22.25
N GLN A 630 -13.83 -7.91 -22.70
CA GLN A 630 -14.76 -7.60 -23.77
C GLN A 630 -15.79 -6.56 -23.37
N ASP A 631 -16.31 -6.62 -22.14
CA ASP A 631 -17.25 -5.62 -21.65
C ASP A 631 -16.58 -4.29 -21.35
N MET A 632 -15.30 -4.29 -20.99
CA MET A 632 -14.49 -3.06 -20.93
C MET A 632 -14.47 -2.39 -22.31
N TYR A 633 -14.17 -3.14 -23.37
CA TYR A 633 -14.23 -2.62 -24.75
C TYR A 633 -15.62 -2.12 -25.11
N ASN A 634 -16.68 -2.89 -24.80
CA ASN A 634 -18.06 -2.52 -25.09
C ASN A 634 -18.49 -1.27 -24.31
N GLY A 635 -18.02 -1.11 -23.08
CA GLY A 635 -18.25 0.08 -22.25
C GLY A 635 -17.59 1.33 -22.81
N LEU A 636 -16.32 1.21 -23.23
CA LEU A 636 -15.61 2.28 -23.91
C LEU A 636 -16.29 2.65 -25.24
N LYS A 637 -16.68 1.65 -26.03
CA LYS A 637 -17.39 1.87 -27.28
C LYS A 637 -18.74 2.58 -27.06
N TYR A 638 -19.49 2.19 -26.03
CA TYR A 638 -20.70 2.89 -25.63
C TYR A 638 -20.41 4.37 -25.30
N CYS A 639 -19.37 4.65 -24.52
CA CYS A 639 -19.01 6.03 -24.21
C CYS A 639 -18.66 6.83 -25.47
N ILE A 640 -17.85 6.24 -26.38
CA ILE A 640 -17.39 6.88 -27.61
C ILE A 640 -18.52 7.09 -28.63
N ASP A 641 -19.34 6.07 -28.86
CA ASP A 641 -20.33 6.09 -29.94
C ASP A 641 -21.66 6.71 -29.51
N GLU A 642 -22.02 6.62 -28.23
CA GLU A 642 -23.36 7.02 -27.75
C GLU A 642 -23.35 8.19 -26.78
N VAL A 643 -22.30 8.32 -25.90
CA VAL A 643 -22.27 9.37 -24.88
C VAL A 643 -21.57 10.62 -25.36
N LEU A 644 -20.30 10.53 -25.79
CA LEU A 644 -19.50 11.70 -26.21
C LEU A 644 -20.13 12.49 -27.35
N PRO A 645 -20.81 11.87 -28.35
CA PRO A 645 -21.49 12.62 -29.42
C PRO A 645 -22.64 13.49 -28.93
N THR A 646 -23.19 13.23 -27.75
CA THR A 646 -24.28 14.05 -27.17
C THR A 646 -23.78 15.34 -26.52
N TYR A 647 -22.49 15.45 -26.30
CA TYR A 647 -21.85 16.59 -25.64
C TYR A 647 -21.48 17.69 -26.64
N GLU A 648 -21.16 18.86 -26.09
CA GLU A 648 -20.74 20.03 -26.89
C GLU A 648 -19.43 19.72 -27.61
N GLN A 649 -19.54 19.52 -28.93
CA GLN A 649 -18.43 19.13 -29.79
C GLN A 649 -17.38 20.25 -29.89
N GLY A 650 -16.10 19.87 -30.04
CA GLY A 650 -14.98 20.80 -30.11
C GLY A 650 -14.52 21.32 -28.75
N THR A 651 -15.07 20.80 -27.64
CA THR A 651 -14.66 21.11 -26.26
C THR A 651 -14.11 19.87 -25.56
N TRP A 652 -13.41 20.09 -24.44
CA TRP A 652 -12.91 19.00 -23.59
C TRP A 652 -14.00 18.00 -23.17
N LYS A 653 -15.26 18.45 -23.07
CA LYS A 653 -16.40 17.62 -22.65
C LYS A 653 -16.66 16.46 -23.59
N ALA A 654 -16.51 16.69 -24.89
CA ALA A 654 -16.83 15.71 -25.94
C ALA A 654 -15.68 14.72 -26.23
N LYS A 655 -14.55 14.84 -25.54
CA LYS A 655 -13.37 14.01 -25.83
C LYS A 655 -12.77 13.32 -24.61
N THR A 656 -13.20 13.68 -23.40
CA THR A 656 -12.61 13.16 -22.17
C THR A 656 -13.31 11.90 -21.67
N LEU A 657 -12.52 10.87 -21.41
CA LEU A 657 -12.92 9.58 -20.84
C LEU A 657 -12.10 9.27 -19.61
N HIS A 658 -12.69 8.61 -18.64
CA HIS A 658 -11.98 8.11 -17.46
C HIS A 658 -12.03 6.60 -17.35
N LEU A 659 -10.94 6.05 -16.81
CA LEU A 659 -10.78 4.64 -16.50
C LEU A 659 -10.51 4.48 -15.00
N SER A 660 -10.93 3.38 -14.42
CA SER A 660 -10.78 3.15 -13.00
C SER A 660 -10.53 1.67 -12.67
N THR A 661 -9.47 1.38 -11.95
CA THR A 661 -8.28 2.19 -11.62
C THR A 661 -7.04 1.49 -12.18
N TRP A 662 -5.85 2.12 -12.11
CA TRP A 662 -4.64 1.48 -12.58
C TRP A 662 -4.30 0.24 -11.77
N ASN A 663 -4.12 0.39 -10.46
CA ASN A 663 -3.48 -0.64 -9.64
C ASN A 663 -4.04 -0.83 -8.23
N GLU A 664 -5.27 -0.44 -7.95
CA GLU A 664 -5.81 -0.62 -6.61
C GLU A 664 -6.26 -2.06 -6.34
N TYR A 665 -5.29 -2.97 -6.26
CA TYR A 665 -5.50 -4.42 -6.09
C TYR A 665 -6.25 -4.78 -4.81
N GLY A 666 -6.02 -4.02 -3.72
CA GLY A 666 -6.71 -4.25 -2.45
C GLY A 666 -8.22 -4.16 -2.55
N GLU A 667 -8.70 -3.26 -3.40
CA GLU A 667 -10.11 -3.06 -3.73
C GLU A 667 -10.56 -3.83 -4.98
N GLY A 668 -9.62 -4.50 -5.65
CA GLY A 668 -9.89 -5.24 -6.87
C GLY A 668 -10.29 -4.36 -8.05
N THR A 669 -10.04 -3.06 -7.96
CA THR A 669 -10.24 -2.09 -9.05
C THR A 669 -8.92 -1.88 -9.77
N TYR A 670 -8.49 -2.81 -10.61
CA TYR A 670 -7.21 -2.70 -11.30
C TYR A 670 -7.31 -3.08 -12.77
N MET A 671 -6.66 -2.29 -13.62
CA MET A 671 -6.54 -2.51 -15.07
C MET A 671 -5.11 -2.87 -15.47
N MET A 672 -4.15 -2.63 -14.58
CA MET A 672 -2.76 -2.99 -14.79
C MET A 672 -2.61 -4.47 -15.17
N PRO A 673 -1.74 -4.81 -16.11
CA PRO A 673 -1.55 -6.19 -16.55
C PRO A 673 -1.24 -7.15 -15.40
N SER A 674 -2.00 -8.23 -15.33
CA SER A 674 -1.97 -9.19 -14.22
C SER A 674 -1.99 -10.63 -14.70
N GLY A 675 -1.67 -11.57 -13.83
CA GLY A 675 -1.73 -13.00 -14.15
C GLY A 675 -3.08 -13.46 -14.66
N LEU A 676 -4.17 -12.80 -14.24
CA LEU A 676 -5.54 -13.14 -14.63
C LEU A 676 -5.92 -12.67 -16.04
N ASN A 677 -5.67 -11.40 -16.31
CA ASN A 677 -6.18 -10.74 -17.50
C ASN A 677 -5.10 -10.48 -18.57
N GLY A 678 -3.82 -10.71 -18.24
CA GLY A 678 -2.73 -10.25 -19.09
C GLY A 678 -2.92 -8.75 -19.39
N PHE A 679 -2.72 -8.36 -20.62
CA PHE A 679 -2.99 -6.99 -21.11
C PHE A 679 -4.45 -6.74 -21.51
N GLY A 680 -5.35 -7.68 -21.33
CA GLY A 680 -6.70 -7.64 -21.89
C GLY A 680 -7.53 -6.38 -21.61
N TYR A 681 -7.33 -5.70 -20.47
CA TYR A 681 -7.97 -4.41 -20.23
C TYR A 681 -7.33 -3.29 -21.05
N LEU A 682 -6.01 -3.26 -21.12
CA LEU A 682 -5.26 -2.28 -21.90
C LEU A 682 -5.50 -2.49 -23.40
N ASP A 683 -5.52 -3.74 -23.89
CA ASP A 683 -5.93 -4.09 -25.26
C ASP A 683 -7.33 -3.57 -25.59
N ALA A 684 -8.26 -3.65 -24.64
CA ALA A 684 -9.62 -3.12 -24.82
C ALA A 684 -9.60 -1.59 -24.99
N VAL A 685 -8.79 -0.88 -24.20
CA VAL A 685 -8.59 0.57 -24.35
C VAL A 685 -7.97 0.89 -25.70
N ARG A 686 -6.83 0.27 -26.03
CA ARG A 686 -6.14 0.47 -27.30
C ARG A 686 -7.07 0.21 -28.49
N LYS A 687 -7.80 -0.89 -28.48
CA LYS A 687 -8.79 -1.25 -29.51
C LYS A 687 -9.91 -0.20 -29.61
N ALA A 688 -10.32 0.42 -28.51
CA ALA A 688 -11.37 1.44 -28.55
C ALA A 688 -10.87 2.77 -29.12
N VAL A 689 -9.71 3.27 -28.66
CA VAL A 689 -9.27 4.64 -28.92
C VAL A 689 -8.15 4.78 -29.95
N CYS A 690 -7.38 3.70 -30.23
CA CYS A 690 -6.25 3.74 -31.17
C CYS A 690 -6.60 3.08 -32.51
N VAL A 691 -5.89 3.51 -33.58
CA VAL A 691 -5.94 2.85 -34.89
C VAL A 691 -5.39 1.43 -34.75
N ASP A 692 -5.98 0.50 -35.50
CA ASP A 692 -5.55 -0.89 -35.51
C ASP A 692 -4.19 -1.01 -36.24
N GLU A 693 -3.13 -1.03 -35.46
CA GLU A 693 -1.74 -1.21 -35.93
C GLU A 693 -1.09 -2.34 -35.13
N PRO A 694 -0.14 -3.07 -35.71
CA PRO A 694 0.59 -4.12 -35.01
C PRO A 694 1.21 -3.58 -33.71
N HIS A 695 1.04 -4.32 -32.62
CA HIS A 695 1.56 -4.00 -31.29
C HIS A 695 1.99 -5.28 -30.59
N GLU A 696 3.08 -5.21 -29.88
CA GLU A 696 3.59 -6.31 -29.04
C GLU A 696 3.67 -5.87 -27.57
N ASP A 697 2.99 -6.60 -26.72
CA ASP A 697 3.02 -6.37 -25.27
C ASP A 697 4.30 -6.96 -24.70
N ILE A 698 5.12 -6.11 -24.12
CA ILE A 698 6.38 -6.52 -23.49
C ILE A 698 6.17 -6.69 -22.01
N VAL A 699 6.48 -7.88 -21.50
CA VAL A 699 6.47 -8.20 -20.07
C VAL A 699 7.90 -8.16 -19.54
N PRO A 700 8.16 -7.56 -18.37
CA PRO A 700 9.50 -7.55 -17.80
C PRO A 700 9.99 -8.97 -17.49
N THR A 701 11.26 -9.20 -17.77
CA THR A 701 11.96 -10.44 -17.43
C THR A 701 12.09 -10.59 -15.90
N PRO A 702 12.32 -11.81 -15.38
CA PRO A 702 12.59 -11.98 -13.95
C PRO A 702 13.72 -11.10 -13.40
N SER A 703 14.74 -10.83 -14.23
CA SER A 703 15.85 -9.93 -13.86
C SER A 703 15.38 -8.48 -13.70
N GLN A 704 14.54 -7.99 -14.62
CA GLN A 704 13.94 -6.67 -14.55
C GLN A 704 12.98 -6.55 -13.36
N GLN A 705 12.13 -7.55 -13.14
CA GLN A 705 11.25 -7.60 -11.98
C GLN A 705 12.02 -7.55 -10.65
N ALA A 706 13.18 -8.25 -10.58
CA ALA A 706 14.04 -8.25 -9.40
C ALA A 706 14.68 -6.88 -9.11
N ARG A 707 14.83 -6.01 -10.12
CA ARG A 707 15.32 -4.64 -9.91
C ARG A 707 14.26 -3.69 -9.38
N ILE A 708 13.00 -3.90 -9.73
CA ILE A 708 11.91 -2.98 -9.43
C ILE A 708 11.03 -3.42 -8.27
N GLY A 709 11.26 -4.59 -7.70
CA GLY A 709 10.37 -5.10 -6.69
C GLY A 709 11.04 -6.03 -5.70
N TYR A 710 10.20 -6.70 -4.96
CA TYR A 710 10.57 -7.60 -3.89
C TYR A 710 10.59 -9.03 -4.42
N LEU A 711 11.73 -9.68 -4.35
CA LEU A 711 11.87 -11.10 -4.70
C LEU A 711 10.97 -11.98 -3.83
N ARG A 712 10.72 -11.53 -2.61
CA ARG A 712 9.83 -12.15 -1.65
C ARG A 712 9.05 -11.05 -0.96
N PRO A 713 7.80 -10.80 -1.35
CA PRO A 713 6.94 -9.95 -0.54
C PRO A 713 6.87 -10.56 0.84
N GLN A 714 6.83 -9.71 1.85
CA GLN A 714 6.66 -10.15 3.23
C GLN A 714 5.30 -10.79 3.36
N ASN A 715 5.21 -12.05 3.04
CA ASN A 715 3.96 -12.77 3.14
C ASN A 715 3.93 -13.57 4.44
N ARG A 716 3.64 -12.88 5.54
CA ARG A 716 3.43 -13.52 6.84
C ARG A 716 2.36 -14.61 6.78
N TYR A 717 1.36 -14.44 5.93
CA TYR A 717 0.32 -15.45 5.75
C TYR A 717 0.86 -16.68 5.04
N LYS A 718 1.72 -16.52 4.05
CA LYS A 718 2.35 -17.64 3.35
C LYS A 718 3.25 -18.45 4.29
N LEU A 719 4.01 -17.79 5.16
CA LEU A 719 4.87 -18.44 6.13
C LEU A 719 4.08 -19.16 7.22
N ALA A 720 3.09 -18.48 7.78
CA ALA A 720 2.20 -19.10 8.76
C ALA A 720 1.36 -20.20 8.09
N ARG A 721 0.96 -20.03 6.84
CA ARG A 721 0.24 -21.03 6.07
C ARG A 721 1.09 -22.26 5.77
N GLN A 722 2.37 -22.11 5.47
CA GLN A 722 3.28 -23.25 5.29
C GLN A 722 3.31 -24.14 6.56
N LYS A 723 3.46 -23.53 7.73
CA LYS A 723 3.37 -24.25 9.01
C LYS A 723 2.03 -24.97 9.17
N TYR A 724 0.96 -24.31 8.76
CA TYR A 724 -0.38 -24.88 8.79
C TYR A 724 -0.52 -26.06 7.83
N ASP A 725 -0.06 -25.94 6.60
CA ASP A 725 -0.18 -26.96 5.56
C ASP A 725 0.69 -28.21 5.86
N GLU A 726 1.77 -28.03 6.61
CA GLU A 726 2.67 -29.12 7.05
C GLU A 726 2.20 -29.81 8.33
N ARG A 727 1.14 -29.32 8.98
CA ARG A 727 0.67 -29.90 10.25
C ARG A 727 0.18 -31.34 10.06
N PRO A 728 0.38 -32.23 11.05
CA PRO A 728 -0.22 -33.55 11.01
C PRO A 728 -1.72 -33.44 11.16
N LEU A 729 -2.46 -34.06 10.24
CA LEU A 729 -3.92 -34.16 10.33
C LEU A 729 -4.32 -35.33 11.26
N PRO A 730 -5.34 -35.15 12.12
CA PRO A 730 -5.89 -36.26 12.91
C PRO A 730 -6.54 -37.28 12.00
N THR A 731 -6.59 -38.51 12.47
CA THR A 731 -7.23 -39.63 11.75
C THR A 731 -8.76 -39.68 11.92
N GLU A 732 -9.27 -38.95 12.90
CA GLU A 732 -10.71 -38.82 13.20
C GLU A 732 -11.07 -37.37 13.42
N GLU A 733 -12.36 -37.03 13.20
CA GLU A 733 -12.87 -35.70 13.52
C GLU A 733 -12.72 -35.43 15.01
N LYS A 734 -11.95 -34.41 15.35
CA LYS A 734 -11.62 -34.06 16.73
C LYS A 734 -12.14 -32.68 17.08
N VAL A 735 -12.91 -32.57 18.15
CA VAL A 735 -13.30 -31.30 18.73
C VAL A 735 -12.09 -30.71 19.44
N VAL A 736 -11.67 -29.55 18.99
CA VAL A 736 -10.56 -28.77 19.59
C VAL A 736 -11.11 -27.89 20.70
N LYS A 737 -12.22 -27.21 20.45
CA LYS A 737 -12.84 -26.30 21.42
C LYS A 737 -14.35 -26.21 21.18
N LYS A 738 -15.11 -26.20 22.26
CA LYS A 738 -16.57 -26.03 22.19
C LYS A 738 -17.03 -24.93 23.15
N ILE A 739 -17.80 -24.00 22.65
CA ILE A 739 -18.45 -22.93 23.41
C ILE A 739 -19.94 -23.31 23.49
N THR A 740 -20.47 -23.38 24.71
CA THR A 740 -21.89 -23.64 25.01
C THR A 740 -22.38 -22.58 26.00
N PHE A 741 -23.67 -22.42 26.07
CA PHE A 741 -24.31 -21.40 26.88
C PHE A 741 -25.20 -22.05 27.94
N LYS A 742 -24.67 -22.28 29.13
CA LYS A 742 -25.34 -22.99 30.20
C LYS A 742 -25.72 -22.12 31.38
N THR A 743 -24.94 -21.09 31.65
CA THR A 743 -25.05 -20.27 32.85
C THR A 743 -24.90 -18.77 32.56
N GLY A 744 -25.36 -17.94 33.48
CA GLY A 744 -25.15 -16.48 33.38
C GLY A 744 -23.67 -16.07 33.33
N ALA A 745 -22.73 -16.93 33.76
CA ALA A 745 -21.30 -16.68 33.59
C ALA A 745 -20.87 -16.76 32.12
N ASP A 746 -21.53 -17.59 31.33
CA ASP A 746 -21.23 -17.69 29.89
C ASP A 746 -21.65 -16.42 29.13
N ILE A 747 -22.75 -15.80 29.55
CA ILE A 747 -23.19 -14.51 29.01
C ILE A 747 -22.12 -13.45 29.27
N LYS A 748 -21.57 -13.39 30.46
CA LYS A 748 -20.61 -12.34 30.89
C LYS A 748 -19.24 -12.40 30.19
N LYS A 749 -18.91 -13.50 29.52
CA LYS A 749 -17.69 -13.63 28.73
C LYS A 749 -17.72 -12.81 27.46
N TRP A 750 -18.94 -12.48 26.99
CA TRP A 750 -19.16 -11.76 25.76
C TRP A 750 -19.46 -10.28 26.01
N LYS A 751 -18.97 -9.43 25.13
CA LYS A 751 -19.38 -8.02 25.00
C LYS A 751 -20.49 -7.93 23.97
N TYR A 752 -21.53 -7.16 24.24
CA TYR A 752 -22.67 -6.99 23.37
C TYR A 752 -22.75 -5.52 22.95
N THR A 753 -22.89 -5.27 21.65
CA THR A 753 -23.11 -3.93 21.08
C THR A 753 -24.34 -4.00 20.20
N GLY A 754 -25.33 -3.15 20.47
CA GLY A 754 -26.60 -3.17 19.75
C GLY A 754 -27.46 -4.43 20.02
N ILE A 755 -27.29 -5.07 21.19
CA ILE A 755 -28.03 -6.27 21.60
C ILE A 755 -28.59 -6.07 23.01
N THR A 756 -29.82 -6.45 23.23
CA THR A 756 -30.53 -6.40 24.52
C THR A 756 -31.21 -7.75 24.81
N ASN A 757 -31.81 -7.87 25.97
CA ASN A 757 -32.54 -9.08 26.42
C ASN A 757 -31.70 -10.36 26.35
N VAL A 758 -30.39 -10.22 26.64
CA VAL A 758 -29.47 -11.34 26.62
C VAL A 758 -29.77 -12.29 27.79
N ARG A 759 -30.11 -13.51 27.46
CA ARG A 759 -30.46 -14.55 28.42
C ARG A 759 -30.11 -15.94 27.90
N ILE A 760 -30.19 -16.93 28.78
CA ILE A 760 -30.11 -18.33 28.39
C ILE A 760 -31.51 -18.93 28.51
N GLU A 761 -31.98 -19.56 27.45
CA GLU A 761 -33.24 -20.23 27.32
C GLU A 761 -33.05 -21.53 26.54
N ASP A 762 -33.49 -22.64 27.10
CA ASP A 762 -33.38 -24.01 26.51
C ASP A 762 -31.93 -24.36 26.10
N GLY A 763 -30.94 -23.94 26.87
CA GLY A 763 -29.52 -24.18 26.56
C GLY A 763 -28.92 -23.30 25.47
N CYS A 764 -29.66 -22.32 24.98
CA CYS A 764 -29.22 -21.36 23.97
C CYS A 764 -29.01 -19.97 24.55
N LEU A 765 -28.03 -19.26 24.04
CA LEU A 765 -27.89 -17.83 24.22
C LEU A 765 -28.92 -17.12 23.33
N CYS A 766 -29.81 -16.37 23.93
CA CYS A 766 -30.84 -15.61 23.22
C CYS A 766 -30.62 -14.12 23.38
N GLY A 767 -31.00 -13.34 22.37
CA GLY A 767 -30.91 -11.89 22.40
C GLY A 767 -31.80 -11.24 21.35
N THR A 768 -31.93 -9.91 21.45
CA THR A 768 -32.68 -9.06 20.52
C THR A 768 -31.77 -7.91 20.05
N ALA A 769 -31.74 -7.66 18.75
CA ALA A 769 -31.01 -6.56 18.16
C ALA A 769 -31.69 -5.22 18.43
N THR A 770 -30.96 -4.21 18.85
CA THR A 770 -31.44 -2.83 19.00
C THR A 770 -30.95 -1.92 17.88
N ALA A 771 -30.08 -2.42 17.03
CA ALA A 771 -29.50 -1.74 15.85
C ALA A 771 -29.29 -2.74 14.72
N ASP A 772 -29.09 -2.26 13.50
CA ASP A 772 -28.62 -3.08 12.40
C ASP A 772 -27.18 -3.54 12.66
N ASN A 773 -26.85 -4.75 12.22
CA ASN A 773 -25.56 -5.39 12.40
C ASN A 773 -25.06 -5.39 13.86
N PRO A 774 -25.85 -5.89 14.82
CA PRO A 774 -25.44 -5.95 16.22
C PRO A 774 -24.29 -6.93 16.39
N ILE A 775 -23.40 -6.63 17.33
CA ILE A 775 -22.16 -7.38 17.50
C ILE A 775 -22.14 -8.05 18.87
N MET A 776 -21.82 -9.33 18.89
CA MET A 776 -21.33 -10.03 20.09
C MET A 776 -19.87 -10.40 19.90
N GLU A 777 -19.03 -10.06 20.88
CA GLU A 777 -17.58 -10.21 20.84
C GLU A 777 -17.08 -10.99 22.05
N LEU A 778 -16.34 -12.07 21.76
CA LEU A 778 -15.61 -12.83 22.77
C LEU A 778 -14.15 -12.40 22.76
N LYS A 779 -13.75 -11.64 23.80
CA LYS A 779 -12.35 -11.29 24.07
C LYS A 779 -11.69 -12.36 24.92
N ASN A 780 -10.38 -12.35 24.97
CA ASN A 780 -9.62 -13.35 25.71
C ASN A 780 -9.88 -14.79 25.23
N PHE A 781 -9.99 -14.93 23.92
CA PHE A 781 -10.09 -16.22 23.26
C PHE A 781 -8.72 -16.56 22.70
N LEU A 782 -8.26 -17.77 22.92
CA LEU A 782 -7.02 -18.27 22.37
C LEU A 782 -7.24 -19.64 21.76
N LEU A 783 -6.80 -19.78 20.51
CA LEU A 783 -6.86 -21.02 19.77
C LEU A 783 -5.77 -21.01 18.68
N ASP A 784 -4.91 -22.03 18.69
CA ASP A 784 -3.90 -22.19 17.65
C ASP A 784 -4.57 -22.55 16.32
N SER A 785 -4.38 -21.74 15.29
CA SER A 785 -4.97 -22.01 13.97
C SER A 785 -4.44 -23.29 13.35
N THR A 786 -3.25 -23.76 13.74
CA THR A 786 -2.68 -25.03 13.23
C THR A 786 -3.40 -26.26 13.75
N GLU A 787 -4.16 -26.13 14.82
CA GLU A 787 -4.96 -27.23 15.39
C GLU A 787 -6.38 -27.28 14.89
N VAL A 788 -6.83 -26.29 14.11
CA VAL A 788 -8.22 -26.11 13.69
C VAL A 788 -8.34 -26.02 12.17
N ALA A 789 -9.34 -26.67 11.63
CA ALA A 789 -9.66 -26.58 10.20
C ALA A 789 -10.98 -25.84 9.95
N TYR A 790 -11.99 -26.05 10.77
CA TYR A 790 -13.30 -25.44 10.59
C TYR A 790 -14.03 -25.23 11.92
N ALA A 791 -15.07 -24.41 11.87
CA ALA A 791 -15.98 -24.22 12.99
C ALA A 791 -17.42 -24.53 12.56
N LYS A 792 -18.22 -25.06 13.50
CA LYS A 792 -19.66 -25.18 13.34
C LYS A 792 -20.37 -24.30 14.34
N ILE A 793 -21.39 -23.59 13.87
CA ILE A 793 -22.28 -22.78 14.71
C ILE A 793 -23.71 -23.34 14.57
N VAL A 794 -24.33 -23.67 15.68
CA VAL A 794 -25.74 -24.06 15.71
C VAL A 794 -26.56 -22.89 16.22
N MET A 795 -27.42 -22.34 15.37
CA MET A 795 -28.17 -21.14 15.70
C MET A 795 -29.48 -20.99 14.92
N ALA A 796 -30.34 -20.10 15.41
CA ALA A 796 -31.52 -19.60 14.73
C ALA A 796 -31.66 -18.10 14.87
N ASN A 797 -32.34 -17.46 13.93
CA ASN A 797 -32.81 -16.08 14.08
C ASN A 797 -34.18 -15.87 13.42
N THR A 798 -34.82 -14.74 13.70
CA THR A 798 -36.16 -14.42 13.18
C THR A 798 -36.14 -13.77 11.80
N TYR A 799 -34.97 -13.45 11.26
CA TYR A 799 -34.87 -12.79 9.98
C TYR A 799 -35.10 -13.72 8.78
N GLY A 800 -34.84 -15.02 8.92
CA GLY A 800 -34.97 -15.97 7.81
C GLY A 800 -33.91 -15.77 6.70
N ALA A 801 -34.28 -16.14 5.48
CA ALA A 801 -33.41 -16.11 4.30
C ALA A 801 -33.37 -14.75 3.58
N GLY A 802 -33.26 -13.66 4.32
CA GLY A 802 -33.17 -12.31 3.71
C GLY A 802 -31.85 -12.02 3.01
N ASP A 803 -31.80 -10.89 2.31
CA ASP A 803 -30.62 -10.47 1.52
C ASP A 803 -29.39 -10.09 2.35
N LYS A 804 -29.57 -9.83 3.64
CA LYS A 804 -28.48 -9.46 4.53
C LYS A 804 -27.92 -10.67 5.26
N PRO A 805 -26.61 -10.95 5.15
CA PRO A 805 -26.01 -12.10 5.81
C PRO A 805 -25.76 -11.83 7.29
N CYS A 806 -25.81 -12.91 8.08
CA CYS A 806 -25.10 -12.97 9.35
C CYS A 806 -23.59 -13.10 9.10
N MET A 807 -22.76 -12.77 10.10
CA MET A 807 -21.30 -12.81 9.92
C MET A 807 -20.62 -13.48 11.12
N PHE A 808 -19.61 -14.28 10.82
CA PHE A 808 -18.65 -14.80 11.78
C PHE A 808 -17.27 -14.26 11.46
N ARG A 809 -16.64 -13.58 12.40
CA ARG A 809 -15.37 -12.92 12.23
C ARG A 809 -14.40 -13.39 13.31
N MET A 810 -13.13 -13.41 12.96
CA MET A 810 -12.05 -13.75 13.89
C MET A 810 -10.98 -12.67 13.86
N ARG A 811 -10.30 -12.52 14.99
CA ARG A 811 -9.07 -11.76 15.10
C ARG A 811 -7.93 -12.74 15.29
N THR A 812 -6.86 -12.55 14.53
CA THR A 812 -5.65 -13.37 14.64
C THR A 812 -4.50 -12.55 15.18
N SER A 813 -3.51 -13.22 15.79
CA SER A 813 -2.31 -12.55 16.30
C SER A 813 -1.43 -11.92 15.23
N ASN A 814 -1.65 -12.22 13.96
CA ASN A 814 -0.97 -11.58 12.83
C ASN A 814 -1.43 -10.14 12.58
N LYS A 815 -2.64 -9.82 13.02
CA LYS A 815 -3.17 -8.46 12.98
C LYS A 815 -3.69 -8.11 14.35
N PRO A 816 -2.80 -7.64 15.18
CA PRO A 816 -3.05 -7.37 16.57
C PRO A 816 -3.88 -6.11 16.85
N GLU A 817 -4.30 -5.36 15.86
CA GLU A 817 -5.14 -4.16 16.06
C GLU A 817 -6.42 -4.48 16.78
N LYS A 818 -6.61 -3.80 17.88
CA LYS A 818 -7.61 -4.08 18.93
C LYS A 818 -9.04 -4.34 18.44
N ASP A 819 -9.39 -3.84 17.27
CA ASP A 819 -10.74 -3.90 16.72
C ASP A 819 -10.81 -4.50 15.30
N ASN A 820 -9.72 -5.09 14.80
CA ASN A 820 -9.69 -5.62 13.44
C ASN A 820 -10.12 -7.09 13.39
N TYR A 821 -11.43 -7.30 13.27
CA TYR A 821 -12.05 -8.61 13.01
C TYR A 821 -12.30 -8.87 11.51
N GLN A 822 -11.62 -8.17 10.62
CA GLN A 822 -11.83 -8.32 9.17
C GLN A 822 -11.24 -9.61 8.59
N HIS A 823 -10.30 -10.23 9.32
CA HIS A 823 -9.69 -11.48 8.88
C HIS A 823 -10.57 -12.67 9.27
N GLY A 824 -10.82 -13.54 8.32
CA GLY A 824 -11.68 -14.69 8.51
C GLY A 824 -13.16 -14.35 8.58
N VAL A 825 -13.59 -13.34 7.81
CA VAL A 825 -15.03 -13.05 7.66
C VAL A 825 -15.71 -14.16 6.88
N SER A 826 -16.70 -14.79 7.48
CA SER A 826 -17.60 -15.70 6.81
C SER A 826 -19.03 -15.17 6.94
N SER A 827 -19.70 -15.06 5.80
CA SER A 827 -21.11 -14.66 5.73
C SER A 827 -21.98 -15.88 5.56
N TYR A 828 -23.12 -15.89 6.21
CA TYR A 828 -24.09 -16.99 6.13
C TYR A 828 -25.52 -16.47 6.21
N HIS A 829 -26.44 -17.22 5.59
CA HIS A 829 -27.86 -16.95 5.59
C HIS A 829 -28.58 -18.12 6.21
N LEU A 830 -29.47 -17.87 7.15
CA LEU A 830 -30.39 -18.89 7.66
C LEU A 830 -31.39 -19.25 6.58
N THR A 831 -31.55 -20.54 6.34
CA THR A 831 -32.36 -21.05 5.24
C THR A 831 -33.74 -21.58 5.71
N LYS A 832 -33.92 -21.81 7.01
CA LYS A 832 -35.12 -22.33 7.60
C LYS A 832 -35.40 -21.79 9.02
N PRO A 833 -36.62 -21.80 9.49
CA PRO A 833 -36.93 -21.55 10.90
C PRO A 833 -36.34 -22.63 11.81
N GLY A 834 -35.96 -22.23 13.02
CA GLY A 834 -35.37 -23.12 14.01
C GLY A 834 -33.85 -23.19 13.95
N LEU A 835 -33.28 -24.03 14.79
CA LEU A 835 -31.83 -24.23 14.87
C LEU A 835 -31.31 -24.89 13.60
N GLU A 836 -30.28 -24.27 13.05
CA GLU A 836 -29.55 -24.71 11.86
C GLU A 836 -28.06 -24.71 12.14
N GLU A 837 -27.38 -25.75 11.63
CA GLU A 837 -25.93 -25.85 11.73
C GLU A 837 -25.25 -25.23 10.51
N PHE A 838 -24.30 -24.35 10.76
CA PHE A 838 -23.42 -23.70 9.74
C PHE A 838 -22.00 -24.16 9.94
N THR A 839 -21.37 -24.62 8.87
CA THR A 839 -19.95 -24.94 8.85
C THR A 839 -19.17 -23.80 8.21
N PHE A 840 -18.18 -23.29 8.93
CA PHE A 840 -17.23 -22.29 8.44
C PHE A 840 -15.88 -22.93 8.23
N GLN A 841 -15.46 -23.02 6.98
CA GLN A 841 -14.12 -23.46 6.65
C GLN A 841 -13.15 -22.33 7.00
N LEU A 842 -12.32 -22.52 8.01
CA LEU A 842 -11.40 -21.50 8.51
C LEU A 842 -10.05 -21.57 7.81
N ASP A 843 -9.56 -22.75 7.63
CA ASP A 843 -8.22 -23.03 7.12
C ASP A 843 -8.05 -22.76 5.62
N ASN A 844 -9.10 -22.51 4.86
CA ASN A 844 -9.01 -22.00 3.50
C ASN A 844 -8.95 -20.47 3.43
N GLN A 845 -9.09 -19.78 4.56
CA GLN A 845 -8.96 -18.33 4.60
C GLN A 845 -7.49 -17.93 4.57
N PRO A 846 -7.07 -17.04 3.68
CA PRO A 846 -5.66 -16.63 3.58
C PRO A 846 -5.09 -16.05 4.87
N PHE A 847 -5.96 -15.46 5.69
CA PHE A 847 -5.62 -14.76 6.93
C PHE A 847 -5.73 -15.64 8.18
N PHE A 848 -6.15 -16.88 8.04
CA PHE A 848 -6.28 -17.83 9.14
C PHE A 848 -4.91 -18.43 9.47
N THR A 849 -4.18 -17.75 10.32
CA THR A 849 -2.79 -18.07 10.65
C THR A 849 -2.49 -17.69 12.10
N ASN A 850 -1.47 -18.30 12.71
CA ASN A 850 -1.08 -18.07 14.10
C ASN A 850 -2.23 -18.28 15.09
N ASP A 851 -2.27 -17.55 16.19
CA ASP A 851 -3.32 -17.69 17.19
C ASP A 851 -4.57 -16.88 16.83
N ILE A 852 -5.71 -17.47 17.06
CA ILE A 852 -7.00 -16.77 17.03
C ILE A 852 -7.21 -16.16 18.41
N THR A 853 -7.23 -14.84 18.50
CA THR A 853 -7.25 -14.08 19.76
C THR A 853 -8.60 -13.45 20.08
N GLY A 854 -9.57 -13.58 19.20
CA GLY A 854 -10.94 -13.09 19.41
C GLY A 854 -11.92 -13.61 18.39
N ILE A 855 -13.18 -13.65 18.77
CA ILE A 855 -14.31 -14.03 17.90
C ILE A 855 -15.34 -12.91 17.96
N GLN A 856 -15.92 -12.59 16.80
CA GLN A 856 -17.03 -11.67 16.68
C GLN A 856 -18.13 -12.30 15.84
N LEU A 857 -19.36 -12.19 16.30
CA LEU A 857 -20.53 -12.69 15.62
C LEU A 857 -21.54 -11.56 15.42
N ILE A 858 -22.12 -11.49 14.23
CA ILE A 858 -23.34 -10.73 13.93
C ILE A 858 -24.47 -11.74 13.80
N PRO A 859 -25.23 -11.99 14.87
CA PRO A 859 -26.17 -13.11 14.92
C PRO A 859 -27.49 -12.85 14.20
N THR A 860 -27.80 -11.60 13.93
CA THR A 860 -28.93 -11.14 13.11
C THR A 860 -28.56 -9.82 12.44
N PRO A 861 -28.83 -9.62 11.15
CA PRO A 861 -28.35 -8.44 10.44
C PRO A 861 -29.20 -7.18 10.61
N ILE A 862 -30.38 -7.28 11.21
CA ILE A 862 -31.36 -6.18 11.28
C ILE A 862 -31.80 -5.87 12.70
N LYS A 863 -32.17 -4.61 12.90
CA LYS A 863 -32.81 -4.14 14.13
C LYS A 863 -34.11 -4.90 14.43
N ASP A 864 -34.37 -5.14 15.70
CA ASP A 864 -35.51 -5.89 16.26
C ASP A 864 -35.51 -7.38 15.94
N GLY A 865 -34.50 -7.88 15.21
CA GLY A 865 -34.27 -9.31 14.99
C GLY A 865 -33.89 -10.01 16.30
N THR A 866 -34.44 -11.23 16.51
CA THR A 866 -34.05 -12.09 17.63
C THR A 866 -33.18 -13.25 17.15
N PHE A 867 -32.37 -13.78 18.04
CA PHE A 867 -31.51 -14.93 17.74
C PHE A 867 -31.41 -15.90 18.91
N LYS A 868 -31.12 -17.16 18.59
CA LYS A 868 -30.73 -18.21 19.53
C LYS A 868 -29.45 -18.85 19.03
N ILE A 869 -28.45 -19.02 19.91
CA ILE A 869 -27.20 -19.72 19.61
C ILE A 869 -27.01 -20.83 20.61
N GLU A 870 -27.00 -22.08 20.14
CA GLU A 870 -26.81 -23.27 20.98
C GLU A 870 -25.31 -23.50 21.25
N SER A 871 -24.50 -23.48 20.20
CA SER A 871 -23.07 -23.76 20.33
C SER A 871 -22.23 -23.21 19.20
N ILE A 872 -20.94 -23.02 19.50
CA ILE A 872 -19.88 -22.77 18.54
C ILE A 872 -18.79 -23.81 18.81
N THR A 873 -18.49 -24.66 17.85
CA THR A 873 -17.56 -25.78 18.02
C THR A 873 -16.46 -25.71 16.96
N PHE A 874 -15.22 -25.77 17.37
CA PHE A 874 -14.04 -25.80 16.53
C PHE A 874 -13.52 -27.23 16.39
N TYR A 875 -13.20 -27.61 15.18
CA TYR A 875 -12.78 -28.95 14.81
C TYR A 875 -11.42 -28.95 14.15
N ALA A 876 -10.60 -29.94 14.48
CA ALA A 876 -9.48 -30.36 13.67
C ALA A 876 -9.99 -31.11 12.43
N SER A 877 -9.30 -30.97 11.30
CA SER A 877 -9.63 -31.72 10.10
C SER A 877 -9.29 -33.21 10.28
N VAL A 878 -10.11 -34.08 9.67
CA VAL A 878 -9.71 -35.46 9.42
C VAL A 878 -8.93 -35.58 8.11
N PRO A 879 -8.20 -36.69 7.88
CA PRO A 879 -7.48 -36.90 6.61
C PRO A 879 -8.47 -37.03 5.47
N HIS A 880 -8.72 -35.97 4.77
CA HIS A 880 -9.53 -35.92 3.55
C HIS A 880 -8.67 -35.73 2.33
N LYS A 881 -9.26 -35.95 1.14
CA LYS A 881 -8.63 -35.55 -0.11
C LYS A 881 -8.57 -34.03 -0.15
N THR A 882 -7.39 -33.50 -0.47
CA THR A 882 -7.12 -32.08 -0.56
C THR A 882 -6.74 -31.71 -1.99
N ILE A 883 -7.17 -30.53 -2.45
CA ILE A 883 -6.82 -30.04 -3.79
C ILE A 883 -5.93 -28.81 -3.64
N TYR A 884 -4.89 -28.78 -4.44
CA TYR A 884 -3.94 -27.68 -4.54
C TYR A 884 -4.01 -27.09 -5.96
N GLY A 885 -4.09 -25.77 -6.04
CA GLY A 885 -4.04 -25.03 -7.31
C GLY A 885 -2.65 -24.96 -7.90
N LYS A 886 -2.54 -24.44 -9.11
CA LYS A 886 -1.29 -24.32 -9.88
C LYS A 886 -0.13 -23.64 -9.14
N ASN A 887 -0.44 -22.82 -8.16
CA ASN A 887 0.51 -22.11 -7.30
C ASN A 887 0.92 -22.90 -6.04
N GLY A 888 0.48 -24.14 -5.91
CA GLY A 888 0.71 -24.95 -4.73
C GLY A 888 -0.17 -24.57 -3.52
N ARG A 889 -1.12 -23.67 -3.68
CA ARG A 889 -2.06 -23.30 -2.63
C ARG A 889 -3.17 -24.34 -2.49
N GLN A 890 -3.48 -24.74 -1.27
CA GLN A 890 -4.62 -25.61 -1.01
C GLN A 890 -5.92 -24.84 -1.26
N LEU A 891 -6.83 -25.42 -2.06
CA LEU A 891 -8.08 -24.78 -2.48
C LEU A 891 -9.27 -25.14 -1.59
N PHE A 892 -9.34 -26.40 -1.17
CA PHE A 892 -10.40 -26.94 -0.35
C PHE A 892 -9.85 -27.77 0.77
N PHE A 893 -10.66 -27.95 1.78
CA PHE A 893 -10.36 -28.81 2.91
C PHE A 893 -11.51 -29.80 3.15
N GLY A 894 -11.14 -30.97 3.61
CA GLY A 894 -11.95 -32.02 4.16
C GLY A 894 -13.32 -32.24 3.50
N ASP A 895 -14.28 -31.76 4.16
CA ASP A 895 -15.69 -31.99 3.84
C ASP A 895 -16.21 -31.24 2.61
N TYR A 896 -15.41 -30.37 2.01
CA TYR A 896 -15.78 -29.75 0.73
C TYR A 896 -15.72 -30.70 -0.46
N LEU A 897 -14.94 -31.76 -0.36
CA LEU A 897 -14.80 -32.75 -1.41
C LEU A 897 -15.72 -33.94 -1.14
N LEU A 898 -16.81 -34.05 -1.89
CA LEU A 898 -17.72 -35.14 -1.83
C LEU A 898 -17.29 -36.23 -2.81
N GLU A 899 -17.18 -37.46 -2.35
CA GLU A 899 -16.91 -38.63 -3.21
C GLU A 899 -18.20 -39.49 -3.35
N ILE A 900 -18.63 -39.70 -4.59
CA ILE A 900 -19.80 -40.51 -4.92
C ILE A 900 -19.40 -41.50 -6.01
N GLY A 901 -19.48 -42.79 -5.71
CA GLY A 901 -19.17 -43.85 -6.68
C GLY A 901 -17.73 -43.82 -7.17
N GLY A 902 -16.77 -43.34 -6.36
CA GLY A 902 -15.36 -43.19 -6.72
C GLY A 902 -15.02 -41.93 -7.47
N GLU A 903 -15.99 -41.07 -7.78
CA GLU A 903 -15.79 -39.77 -8.41
C GLU A 903 -15.80 -38.67 -7.34
N ILE A 904 -14.85 -37.73 -7.44
CA ILE A 904 -14.75 -36.58 -6.55
C ILE A 904 -15.53 -35.41 -7.15
N TYR A 905 -16.39 -34.80 -6.36
CA TYR A 905 -17.17 -33.63 -6.76
C TYR A 905 -16.61 -32.36 -6.13
N ILE A 906 -16.37 -31.38 -6.97
CA ILE A 906 -15.72 -30.12 -6.63
C ILE A 906 -16.78 -29.01 -6.57
N PRO A 907 -17.01 -28.39 -5.41
CA PRO A 907 -17.80 -27.17 -5.33
C PRO A 907 -17.10 -26.04 -6.12
N LEU A 908 -17.81 -25.41 -7.01
CA LEU A 908 -17.31 -24.25 -7.76
C LEU A 908 -17.44 -22.99 -6.89
N ASP A 909 -16.85 -23.07 -5.70
CA ASP A 909 -16.88 -22.00 -4.71
C ASP A 909 -15.87 -20.92 -5.09
N PRO A 910 -16.33 -19.69 -5.36
CA PRO A 910 -15.45 -18.59 -5.68
C PRO A 910 -14.42 -18.28 -4.58
N ALA A 911 -14.79 -18.49 -3.34
CA ALA A 911 -13.90 -18.20 -2.20
C ALA A 911 -12.73 -19.20 -2.09
N SER A 912 -12.88 -20.40 -2.66
CA SER A 912 -11.83 -21.43 -2.63
C SER A 912 -10.66 -21.15 -3.58
N GLY A 913 -10.86 -20.30 -4.59
CA GLY A 913 -9.88 -20.05 -5.66
C GLY A 913 -9.93 -21.07 -6.79
N ILE A 914 -10.87 -22.06 -6.76
CA ILE A 914 -11.00 -23.08 -7.81
C ILE A 914 -11.30 -22.46 -9.17
N LEU A 915 -12.13 -21.42 -9.21
CA LEU A 915 -12.54 -20.78 -10.44
C LEU A 915 -11.35 -20.15 -11.19
N GLY A 916 -10.46 -19.46 -10.48
CA GLY A 916 -9.21 -18.97 -11.05
C GLY A 916 -8.30 -20.10 -11.54
N THR A 917 -8.24 -21.19 -10.79
CA THR A 917 -7.41 -22.36 -11.10
C THR A 917 -7.86 -23.07 -12.37
N ILE A 918 -9.18 -23.16 -12.63
CA ILE A 918 -9.73 -23.72 -13.87
C ILE A 918 -9.77 -22.71 -15.03
N GLY A 919 -9.29 -21.49 -14.83
CA GLY A 919 -9.21 -20.45 -15.86
C GLY A 919 -10.46 -19.58 -16.04
N TYR A 920 -11.45 -19.69 -15.15
CA TYR A 920 -12.70 -18.93 -15.19
C TYR A 920 -12.94 -18.19 -13.87
N PRO A 921 -12.16 -17.19 -13.57
CA PRO A 921 -12.16 -16.54 -12.25
C PRO A 921 -13.38 -15.66 -11.98
N ARG A 922 -14.14 -15.35 -13.02
CA ARG A 922 -15.36 -14.54 -12.93
C ARG A 922 -16.58 -15.42 -12.92
N HIS A 923 -17.56 -15.03 -12.12
CA HIS A 923 -18.75 -15.83 -11.94
C HIS A 923 -19.96 -14.98 -11.54
N GLU A 924 -21.13 -15.48 -11.84
CA GLU A 924 -22.40 -14.98 -11.31
C GLU A 924 -23.30 -16.18 -10.98
N TRP A 925 -23.86 -16.20 -9.78
CA TRP A 925 -24.84 -17.18 -9.39
C TRP A 925 -26.25 -16.59 -9.47
N LEU A 926 -27.01 -17.01 -10.49
CA LEU A 926 -28.41 -16.65 -10.71
C LEU A 926 -29.30 -17.64 -9.94
N LYS A 927 -29.55 -17.32 -8.67
CA LYS A 927 -30.22 -18.24 -7.71
C LYS A 927 -31.59 -18.71 -8.18
N ASP A 928 -32.41 -17.77 -8.67
CA ASP A 928 -33.78 -18.08 -9.11
C ASP A 928 -33.81 -18.93 -10.37
N GLU A 929 -32.80 -18.78 -11.23
CA GLU A 929 -32.65 -19.57 -12.45
C GLU A 929 -31.87 -20.86 -12.21
N ARG A 930 -31.32 -21.04 -10.98
CA ARG A 930 -30.47 -22.17 -10.61
C ARG A 930 -29.30 -22.37 -11.57
N ARG A 931 -28.68 -21.25 -11.97
CA ARG A 931 -27.69 -21.17 -13.02
C ARG A 931 -26.42 -20.45 -12.54
N LEU A 932 -25.27 -21.09 -12.77
CA LEU A 932 -23.95 -20.49 -12.53
C LEU A 932 -23.35 -20.09 -13.88
N LEU A 933 -23.00 -18.84 -13.99
CA LEU A 933 -22.24 -18.29 -15.11
C LEU A 933 -20.79 -18.14 -14.69
N LEU A 934 -19.88 -18.63 -15.53
CA LEU A 934 -18.44 -18.46 -15.39
C LEU A 934 -17.90 -17.82 -16.67
N TRP A 935 -16.91 -16.96 -16.54
CA TRP A 935 -16.25 -16.42 -17.73
C TRP A 935 -14.80 -16.02 -17.47
N ASN A 936 -14.04 -15.96 -18.55
CA ASN A 936 -12.69 -15.42 -18.60
C ASN A 936 -12.58 -14.38 -19.72
N LYS A 937 -11.36 -14.08 -20.18
CA LYS A 937 -11.10 -13.10 -21.24
C LYS A 937 -11.79 -13.46 -22.57
N THR A 938 -11.89 -14.74 -22.90
CA THR A 938 -12.24 -15.21 -24.25
C THR A 938 -13.41 -16.19 -24.28
N SER A 939 -13.85 -16.72 -23.16
CA SER A 939 -14.82 -17.82 -23.12
C SER A 939 -15.81 -17.66 -21.96
N ASN A 940 -17.03 -18.14 -22.18
CA ASN A 940 -18.12 -18.16 -21.20
C ASN A 940 -18.59 -19.59 -20.96
N VAL A 941 -18.92 -19.91 -19.71
CA VAL A 941 -19.47 -21.20 -19.31
C VAL A 941 -20.78 -21.00 -18.57
N GLU A 942 -21.76 -21.75 -18.89
CA GLU A 942 -23.06 -21.79 -18.23
C GLU A 942 -23.31 -23.19 -17.65
N ILE A 943 -23.57 -23.27 -16.36
CA ILE A 943 -23.88 -24.48 -15.63
C ILE A 943 -25.28 -24.35 -15.03
N VAL A 944 -26.23 -25.08 -15.57
CA VAL A 944 -27.60 -25.15 -15.04
C VAL A 944 -27.72 -26.36 -14.15
N LEU A 945 -28.17 -26.16 -12.90
CA LEU A 945 -28.37 -27.29 -11.97
C LEU A 945 -29.39 -28.31 -12.54
N ASP A 946 -29.17 -29.54 -12.16
CA ASP A 946 -29.99 -30.70 -12.58
C ASP A 946 -29.90 -31.00 -14.09
N LYS A 947 -29.06 -30.31 -14.86
CA LYS A 947 -28.72 -30.66 -16.24
C LYS A 947 -27.46 -31.52 -16.30
N ALA A 948 -27.48 -32.56 -17.11
CA ALA A 948 -26.33 -33.44 -17.34
C ALA A 948 -25.34 -32.86 -18.36
N TYR A 949 -25.30 -31.56 -18.54
CA TYR A 949 -24.36 -30.87 -19.41
C TYR A 949 -24.13 -29.45 -18.90
N LEU A 950 -22.99 -28.89 -19.24
CA LEU A 950 -22.74 -27.46 -19.18
C LEU A 950 -22.59 -26.93 -20.61
N THR A 951 -22.80 -25.65 -20.79
CA THR A 951 -22.60 -24.97 -22.07
C THR A 951 -21.34 -24.10 -22.00
N MET A 952 -20.43 -24.24 -22.96
CA MET A 952 -19.25 -23.40 -23.09
C MET A 952 -19.25 -22.80 -24.49
N ASP A 953 -19.27 -21.47 -24.57
CA ASP A 953 -19.31 -20.71 -25.82
C ASP A 953 -20.41 -21.17 -26.81
N GLY A 954 -21.56 -21.57 -26.27
CA GLY A 954 -22.70 -22.07 -27.04
C GLY A 954 -22.69 -23.58 -27.36
N GLU A 955 -21.61 -24.29 -27.02
CA GLU A 955 -21.53 -25.75 -27.20
C GLU A 955 -21.78 -26.50 -25.91
N ASN A 956 -22.52 -27.64 -26.00
CA ASN A 956 -22.85 -28.44 -24.83
C ASN A 956 -21.82 -29.54 -24.57
N TYR A 957 -21.36 -29.59 -23.33
CA TYR A 957 -20.42 -30.62 -22.84
C TYR A 957 -21.11 -31.49 -21.80
N THR A 958 -21.21 -32.78 -22.09
CA THR A 958 -21.88 -33.76 -21.19
C THR A 958 -21.06 -33.94 -19.92
N LEU A 959 -21.74 -33.83 -18.77
CA LEU A 959 -21.23 -34.11 -17.44
C LEU A 959 -21.42 -35.59 -17.04
N VAL A 960 -20.52 -36.10 -16.22
CA VAL A 960 -20.62 -37.43 -15.61
C VAL A 960 -21.92 -37.56 -14.81
N ARG A 961 -22.34 -36.45 -14.19
CA ARG A 961 -23.58 -36.34 -13.44
C ARG A 961 -24.10 -34.90 -13.54
N PRO A 962 -25.43 -34.67 -13.52
CA PRO A 962 -25.96 -33.32 -13.41
C PRO A 962 -25.33 -32.53 -12.27
N ALA A 963 -25.00 -31.24 -12.55
CA ALA A 963 -24.54 -30.34 -11.50
C ALA A 963 -25.58 -30.22 -10.37
N PHE A 964 -25.11 -30.17 -9.15
CA PHE A 964 -25.97 -30.09 -7.97
C PHE A 964 -25.40 -29.14 -6.92
N LEU A 965 -26.21 -28.77 -5.93
CA LEU A 965 -25.70 -27.94 -4.84
C LEU A 965 -25.07 -28.80 -3.74
N LYS A 966 -23.81 -28.48 -3.41
CA LYS A 966 -23.13 -28.92 -2.21
C LYS A 966 -22.97 -27.70 -1.31
N ASP A 967 -23.64 -27.68 -0.17
CA ASP A 967 -23.66 -26.58 0.80
C ASP A 967 -23.99 -25.22 0.17
N GLY A 968 -24.96 -25.21 -0.75
CA GLY A 968 -25.39 -23.99 -1.45
C GLY A 968 -24.53 -23.57 -2.62
N VAL A 969 -23.48 -24.32 -2.95
CA VAL A 969 -22.55 -24.03 -4.05
C VAL A 969 -22.70 -25.09 -5.15
N PRO A 970 -22.80 -24.72 -6.44
CA PRO A 970 -22.81 -25.68 -7.53
C PRO A 970 -21.54 -26.54 -7.56
N ALA A 971 -21.70 -27.83 -7.71
CA ALA A 971 -20.60 -28.79 -7.76
C ALA A 971 -20.68 -29.67 -9.01
N ILE A 972 -19.54 -29.97 -9.60
CA ILE A 972 -19.36 -30.88 -10.73
C ILE A 972 -18.21 -31.86 -10.46
N ALA A 973 -18.14 -32.94 -11.24
CA ALA A 973 -17.11 -33.96 -11.06
C ALA A 973 -15.70 -33.40 -11.40
N LEU A 974 -14.67 -33.88 -10.67
CA LEU A 974 -13.28 -33.55 -10.97
C LEU A 974 -12.89 -34.00 -12.37
N SER A 975 -13.36 -35.17 -12.80
CA SER A 975 -13.14 -35.69 -14.15
C SER A 975 -13.77 -34.81 -15.25
N ASP A 976 -14.91 -34.18 -14.97
CA ASP A 976 -15.50 -33.18 -15.86
C ASP A 976 -14.64 -31.92 -15.93
N ILE A 977 -14.10 -31.48 -14.78
CA ILE A 977 -13.18 -30.34 -14.72
C ILE A 977 -11.92 -30.62 -15.55
N GLU A 978 -11.32 -31.80 -15.39
CA GLU A 978 -10.14 -32.21 -16.17
C GLU A 978 -10.43 -32.21 -17.68
N LYS A 979 -11.54 -32.80 -18.08
CA LYS A 979 -11.92 -32.99 -19.48
C LYS A 979 -12.33 -31.70 -20.17
N ILE A 980 -13.17 -30.89 -19.52
CA ILE A 980 -13.84 -29.74 -20.14
C ILE A 980 -12.98 -28.50 -20.06
N PHE A 981 -12.32 -28.28 -18.91
CA PHE A 981 -11.47 -27.11 -18.71
C PHE A 981 -9.99 -27.35 -19.04
N GLY A 982 -9.65 -28.56 -19.48
CA GLY A 982 -8.31 -28.91 -19.94
C GLY A 982 -7.24 -28.85 -18.85
N VAL A 983 -7.66 -28.93 -17.58
CA VAL A 983 -6.69 -28.96 -16.47
C VAL A 983 -6.17 -30.38 -16.28
N LYS A 984 -4.91 -30.50 -15.87
CA LYS A 984 -4.30 -31.77 -15.52
C LYS A 984 -4.18 -31.88 -14.02
N THR A 985 -4.47 -33.06 -13.48
CA THR A 985 -4.26 -33.30 -12.06
C THR A 985 -3.19 -34.38 -11.84
N GLU A 986 -2.47 -34.24 -10.75
CA GLU A 986 -1.52 -35.20 -10.22
C GLU A 986 -1.94 -35.58 -8.81
N ARG A 987 -1.91 -36.87 -8.48
CA ARG A 987 -2.34 -37.38 -7.18
C ARG A 987 -1.19 -37.95 -6.39
N GLU A 988 -1.04 -37.47 -5.17
CA GLU A 988 -0.07 -37.97 -4.20
C GLU A 988 -0.80 -38.31 -2.90
N GLY A 989 -1.14 -39.59 -2.72
CA GLY A 989 -1.99 -40.01 -1.59
C GLY A 989 -3.35 -39.31 -1.59
N ASN A 990 -3.64 -38.57 -0.52
CA ASN A 990 -4.86 -37.76 -0.41
C ASN A 990 -4.74 -36.35 -1.01
N LYS A 991 -3.57 -36.01 -1.57
CA LYS A 991 -3.33 -34.70 -2.19
C LYS A 991 -3.57 -34.77 -3.68
N ILE A 992 -4.28 -33.81 -4.22
CA ILE A 992 -4.57 -33.64 -5.65
C ILE A 992 -4.02 -32.28 -6.07
N TYR A 993 -3.08 -32.27 -6.98
CA TYR A 993 -2.46 -31.05 -7.49
C TYR A 993 -3.01 -30.74 -8.89
N ILE A 994 -3.56 -29.56 -9.09
CA ILE A 994 -3.93 -29.05 -10.40
C ILE A 994 -2.68 -28.38 -10.99
N LYS A 995 -2.31 -28.82 -12.21
CA LYS A 995 -1.11 -28.36 -12.95
C LYS A 995 -1.47 -27.32 -14.01
#